data_ac489d8d994b21c6a63809f1c3d5a495
#
_entry.id   ac489d8d994b21c6a63809f1c3d5a495
#
_cell.length_a   1.000
_cell.length_b   1.000
_cell.length_c   1.000
_cell.angle_alpha   90.00
_cell.angle_beta   90.00
_cell.angle_gamma   90.00
#
_symmetry.space_group_name_H-M   'P 1'
#
loop_
_entity.id
_entity.type
_entity.pdbx_description
1 polymer ?
#
loop_
_entity_poly.entity_id
_entity_poly.type
_entity_poly.pdbx_seq_one_letter_code
_entity_poly.pdbx_strand_id
1 'polypeptide(L)'
;MQKLFLLDAYALIYRAYYALIRSPRMNSKGENTSAVYGFVNTLEEVLQKQAPTHIAVAFDPSGPTFRHDAYPEYKAQREETPEDIRRAVPVIKDIIRAYNIPILEVPGFEADDVIGTVARRAAEAGLEVRMITPDKDYAQLVGEHVKMCRPGHGSAPMEVLGVEEVCEKYSLTSPLQVIDLLGLMGDSADNIPGCPGVGEKTAQKLIAQFGSIENLLNNTDQLKGALKKKVEENVEQIRFSRFLATIKTDVPLDVEMESLKRTEPDKQALRNIFEQLEFRAFIKRLFPEEVKTEKRQPMMASLFDEMPAEAPAEKEKTKLRTITDTPHFYHLIENKKDAKKLCEKLLTYSVVAIDTETTSTDAISAELLGMSFAAVPGEAWYVSVPRETEEAREFVAIFQPLLQSDTILKVGQNFKYDLNVLSRYGVSLRAPMFDTMLAHYVVQPELHHNMDYMSEIYLNYKTVHIEELIGPKGKGQKNMGDLTPQEVYEYACEDADVTLQLMKPLKAEMEKFKVERVFNDIEMPLMPVLAKMERNGVCLDTAALAETGQHFKARMQQLEKEIYELAGREFTISSPKQVGEVLFDELKLNEKAKKTKSGQYSTGEEVLEALRSKHPIVGKILSHRALKKLIGTYIDALPKLVNPQTGHIHTSFNQAVTATGRLSSSNPNLQNIPVRGDDGREIRKAFVPEEGCTFFSADYSQIELRIMAQLSGDERMIEDFRAGHDIHAATAARIYHKDISEVGRDERRKAKTANFGIIYGISAFGLAERMEVSRTEARELIDSYFATYPGVKEYMAKSVEVAKEKGYIETVFGRRRYLPDINSHNAVVRGYAERNAVNAPIQGTAADIIKLAMVRIDRRFEEEGIKAKMILQVHDELNFSVPQEELSRVKAIVIEEMENAWKVNVPLLADCGEGKNWLEAH
;
A
#
# COMPACT_ATOMS: atom_id res chain seq x y z
N MET A 1 4.09 -7.78 43.24
CA MET A 1 5.49 -7.46 42.99
C MET A 1 5.54 -6.18 42.14
N GLN A 2 6.33 -5.18 42.51
CA GLN A 2 6.41 -3.92 41.76
C GLN A 2 7.23 -4.14 40.47
N LYS A 3 6.74 -3.60 39.35
CA LYS A 3 7.35 -3.78 38.01
C LYS A 3 7.70 -2.43 37.41
N LEU A 4 8.97 -2.22 37.08
CA LEU A 4 9.47 -1.06 36.39
C LEU A 4 9.70 -1.40 34.91
N PHE A 5 9.13 -0.59 34.01
CA PHE A 5 9.39 -0.67 32.58
C PHE A 5 10.20 0.54 32.12
N LEU A 6 11.32 0.28 31.47
CA LEU A 6 12.23 1.29 30.91
C LEU A 6 12.24 1.14 29.38
N LEU A 7 11.84 2.19 28.67
CA LEU A 7 11.73 2.18 27.22
C LEU A 7 12.90 2.98 26.62
N ASP A 8 13.57 2.39 25.65
CA ASP A 8 14.57 3.03 24.82
C ASP A 8 13.86 3.77 23.67
N ALA A 9 13.79 5.09 23.75
CA ALA A 9 13.00 5.89 22.83
C ALA A 9 13.47 5.79 21.39
N TYR A 10 14.75 6.08 21.11
CA TYR A 10 15.25 6.11 19.76
C TYR A 10 15.21 4.73 19.09
N ALA A 11 15.60 3.68 19.78
CA ALA A 11 15.55 2.33 19.23
C ALA A 11 14.13 1.92 18.84
N LEU A 12 13.11 2.33 19.61
CA LEU A 12 11.69 2.10 19.30
C LEU A 12 11.18 3.00 18.17
N ILE A 13 11.57 4.27 18.14
CA ILE A 13 11.20 5.24 17.10
C ILE A 13 11.75 4.81 15.73
N TYR A 14 13.05 4.49 15.65
CA TYR A 14 13.66 4.00 14.42
C TYR A 14 13.02 2.71 13.94
N ARG A 15 12.78 1.77 14.87
CA ARG A 15 12.08 0.53 14.54
C ARG A 15 10.70 0.78 13.95
N ALA A 16 9.92 1.68 14.53
CA ALA A 16 8.59 2.04 14.07
C ALA A 16 8.63 2.70 12.69
N TYR A 17 9.53 3.64 12.49
CA TYR A 17 9.75 4.33 11.22
C TYR A 17 10.09 3.37 10.09
N TYR A 18 11.11 2.51 10.27
CA TYR A 18 11.53 1.56 9.25
C TYR A 18 10.54 0.42 9.01
N ALA A 19 9.72 0.06 9.99
CA ALA A 19 8.65 -0.93 9.81
C ALA A 19 7.57 -0.45 8.83
N LEU A 20 7.33 0.85 8.77
CA LEU A 20 6.30 1.48 7.93
C LEU A 20 6.87 2.25 6.73
N ILE A 21 8.18 2.18 6.48
CA ILE A 21 8.85 2.97 5.44
C ILE A 21 8.31 2.70 4.02
N ARG A 22 7.78 1.50 3.76
CA ARG A 22 7.19 1.13 2.45
C ARG A 22 5.72 1.54 2.31
N SER A 23 5.06 1.86 3.41
CA SER A 23 3.67 2.30 3.47
C SER A 23 3.53 3.27 4.64
N PRO A 24 4.06 4.50 4.49
CA PRO A 24 4.06 5.49 5.56
C PRO A 24 2.64 5.94 5.89
N ARG A 25 2.40 6.20 7.18
CA ARG A 25 1.15 6.80 7.64
C ARG A 25 1.27 8.31 7.53
N MET A 26 0.55 8.87 6.58
CA MET A 26 0.45 10.30 6.38
C MET A 26 -0.82 10.83 7.06
N ASN A 27 -0.74 11.99 7.70
CA ASN A 27 -1.95 12.73 8.12
C ASN A 27 -2.44 13.64 6.98
N SER A 28 -3.59 14.28 7.16
CA SER A 28 -4.18 15.18 6.16
C SER A 28 -3.30 16.39 5.79
N LYS A 29 -2.31 16.73 6.65
CA LYS A 29 -1.34 17.80 6.42
C LYS A 29 -0.12 17.33 5.61
N GLY A 30 -0.06 16.06 5.19
CA GLY A 30 1.07 15.48 4.49
C GLY A 30 2.27 15.19 5.40
N GLU A 31 2.08 15.10 6.72
CA GLU A 31 3.15 14.77 7.66
C GLU A 31 3.22 13.24 7.86
N ASN A 32 4.42 12.69 7.85
CA ASN A 32 4.65 11.28 8.12
C ASN A 32 4.55 10.99 9.63
N THR A 33 3.46 10.36 10.04
CA THR A 33 3.18 10.02 11.45
C THR A 33 3.58 8.60 11.82
N SER A 34 4.25 7.86 10.93
CA SER A 34 4.60 6.44 11.11
C SER A 34 5.42 6.17 12.37
N ALA A 35 6.43 6.99 12.63
CA ALA A 35 7.30 6.87 13.79
C ALA A 35 6.51 7.07 15.10
N VAL A 36 5.68 8.11 15.14
CA VAL A 36 4.82 8.42 16.30
C VAL A 36 3.81 7.29 16.52
N TYR A 37 3.12 6.86 15.47
CA TYR A 37 2.12 5.80 15.55
C TYR A 37 2.69 4.50 16.10
N GLY A 38 3.83 4.05 15.57
CA GLY A 38 4.44 2.79 15.99
C GLY A 38 5.02 2.86 17.41
N PHE A 39 5.57 4.00 17.82
CA PHE A 39 6.02 4.24 19.19
C PHE A 39 4.84 4.18 20.16
N VAL A 40 3.75 4.92 19.89
CA VAL A 40 2.55 4.95 20.72
C VAL A 40 1.91 3.55 20.81
N ASN A 41 1.89 2.80 19.70
CA ASN A 41 1.37 1.44 19.72
C ASN A 41 2.17 0.52 20.66
N THR A 42 3.49 0.64 20.67
CA THR A 42 4.37 -0.11 21.59
C THR A 42 4.16 0.33 23.05
N LEU A 43 4.08 1.64 23.28
CA LEU A 43 3.80 2.19 24.62
C LEU A 43 2.47 1.71 25.17
N GLU A 44 1.41 1.78 24.36
CA GLU A 44 0.08 1.29 24.72
C GLU A 44 0.05 -0.22 25.00
N GLU A 45 0.78 -1.00 24.20
CA GLU A 45 0.91 -2.43 24.47
C GLU A 45 1.54 -2.70 25.85
N VAL A 46 2.57 -1.95 26.21
CA VAL A 46 3.20 -2.03 27.54
C VAL A 46 2.21 -1.62 28.63
N LEU A 47 1.54 -0.49 28.46
CA LEU A 47 0.62 0.04 29.48
C LEU A 47 -0.60 -0.86 29.74
N GLN A 48 -1.16 -1.45 28.68
CA GLN A 48 -2.40 -2.23 28.77
C GLN A 48 -2.15 -3.71 29.06
N LYS A 49 -1.17 -4.34 28.38
CA LYS A 49 -0.97 -5.79 28.52
C LYS A 49 -0.02 -6.15 29.67
N GLN A 50 0.97 -5.29 29.98
CA GLN A 50 1.99 -5.57 30.98
C GLN A 50 1.68 -4.95 32.35
N ALA A 51 0.79 -3.95 32.37
CA ALA A 51 0.35 -3.24 33.59
C ALA A 51 1.51 -2.84 34.53
N PRO A 52 2.43 -1.96 34.07
CA PRO A 52 3.56 -1.49 34.86
C PRO A 52 3.09 -0.74 36.13
N THR A 53 3.80 -0.93 37.23
CA THR A 53 3.64 -0.08 38.42
C THR A 53 4.50 1.16 38.37
N HIS A 54 5.66 1.04 37.66
CA HIS A 54 6.61 2.12 37.41
C HIS A 54 7.01 2.10 35.92
N ILE A 55 7.23 3.25 35.36
CA ILE A 55 7.59 3.39 33.93
C ILE A 55 8.40 4.66 33.68
N ALA A 56 9.37 4.59 32.78
CA ALA A 56 10.09 5.75 32.26
C ALA A 56 10.54 5.50 30.82
N VAL A 57 10.80 6.58 30.08
CA VAL A 57 11.32 6.55 28.70
C VAL A 57 12.64 7.30 28.66
N ALA A 58 13.71 6.66 28.21
CA ALA A 58 15.02 7.29 28.06
C ALA A 58 15.29 7.75 26.64
N PHE A 59 15.88 8.92 26.48
CA PHE A 59 16.33 9.49 25.22
C PHE A 59 17.84 9.75 25.23
N ASP A 60 18.48 9.57 24.10
CA ASP A 60 19.84 10.06 23.90
C ASP A 60 19.83 11.60 23.90
N PRO A 61 20.82 12.23 24.54
CA PRO A 61 20.91 13.70 24.57
C PRO A 61 21.32 14.25 23.20
N SER A 62 21.02 15.52 22.99
CA SER A 62 21.55 16.26 21.85
C SER A 62 23.01 16.66 22.13
N GLY A 63 23.98 15.93 21.61
CA GLY A 63 25.40 16.28 21.77
C GLY A 63 26.30 15.07 21.96
N PRO A 64 27.62 15.27 22.04
CA PRO A 64 28.58 14.19 22.21
C PRO A 64 28.43 13.54 23.60
N THR A 65 28.78 12.26 23.67
CA THR A 65 28.81 11.48 24.90
C THR A 65 30.25 11.14 25.25
N PHE A 66 30.49 10.63 26.45
CA PHE A 66 31.84 10.26 26.87
C PHE A 66 32.53 9.26 25.91
N ARG A 67 31.73 8.47 25.13
CA ARG A 67 32.31 7.61 24.10
C ARG A 67 32.81 8.39 22.91
N HIS A 68 32.16 9.48 22.52
CA HIS A 68 32.63 10.38 21.46
C HIS A 68 33.91 11.13 21.89
N ASP A 69 34.00 11.52 23.19
CA ASP A 69 35.19 12.16 23.74
C ASP A 69 36.38 11.20 23.73
N ALA A 70 36.14 9.92 24.02
CA ALA A 70 37.19 8.89 24.02
C ALA A 70 37.56 8.41 22.58
N TYR A 71 36.56 8.41 21.65
CA TYR A 71 36.71 7.95 20.28
C TYR A 71 35.88 8.80 19.33
N PRO A 72 36.46 9.82 18.70
CA PRO A 72 35.77 10.72 17.80
C PRO A 72 35.08 10.02 16.60
N GLU A 73 35.55 8.83 16.21
CA GLU A 73 34.99 8.03 15.15
C GLU A 73 33.79 7.14 15.60
N TYR A 74 33.47 7.15 16.90
CA TYR A 74 32.33 6.43 17.44
C TYR A 74 31.04 6.88 16.76
N LYS A 75 30.29 5.95 16.21
CA LYS A 75 29.04 6.21 15.44
C LYS A 75 29.19 7.15 14.23
N ALA A 76 30.40 7.49 13.81
CA ALA A 76 30.64 8.41 12.69
C ALA A 76 30.10 7.90 11.34
N GLN A 77 29.86 6.60 11.21
CA GLN A 77 29.28 5.99 10.00
C GLN A 77 27.73 5.98 10.01
N ARG A 78 27.09 6.41 11.12
CA ARG A 78 25.63 6.54 11.17
C ARG A 78 25.20 7.67 10.26
N GLU A 79 24.21 7.39 9.41
CA GLU A 79 23.53 8.43 8.63
C GLU A 79 22.84 9.45 9.55
N GLU A 80 22.73 10.68 9.09
CA GLU A 80 21.94 11.69 9.82
C GLU A 80 20.53 11.18 10.11
N THR A 81 20.03 11.52 11.28
CA THR A 81 18.66 11.17 11.67
C THR A 81 17.67 11.68 10.63
N PRO A 82 16.83 10.84 10.04
CA PRO A 82 15.81 11.24 9.08
C PRO A 82 14.97 12.42 9.58
N GLU A 83 14.63 13.35 8.68
CA GLU A 83 13.85 14.53 9.03
C GLU A 83 12.52 14.17 9.69
N ASP A 84 11.83 13.15 9.21
CA ASP A 84 10.58 12.66 9.78
C ASP A 84 10.75 12.20 11.24
N ILE A 85 11.89 11.58 11.58
CA ILE A 85 12.18 11.19 12.96
C ILE A 85 12.47 12.44 13.79
N ARG A 86 13.25 13.40 13.26
CA ARG A 86 13.51 14.68 13.96
C ARG A 86 12.23 15.43 14.28
N ARG A 87 11.26 15.42 13.37
CA ARG A 87 9.92 16.01 13.58
C ARG A 87 9.06 15.19 14.55
N ALA A 88 9.18 13.88 14.54
CA ALA A 88 8.41 12.98 15.40
C ALA A 88 8.85 13.05 16.87
N VAL A 89 10.15 13.24 17.16
CA VAL A 89 10.70 13.23 18.54
C VAL A 89 10.03 14.23 19.48
N PRO A 90 9.87 15.53 19.12
CA PRO A 90 9.14 16.47 19.97
C PRO A 90 7.71 16.04 20.27
N VAL A 91 6.99 15.57 19.26
CA VAL A 91 5.60 15.10 19.37
C VAL A 91 5.53 13.86 20.29
N ILE A 92 6.46 12.92 20.15
CA ILE A 92 6.56 11.75 21.03
C ILE A 92 6.84 12.16 22.48
N LYS A 93 7.74 13.14 22.71
CA LYS A 93 8.01 13.68 24.05
C LYS A 93 6.75 14.32 24.65
N ASP A 94 5.94 15.03 23.87
CA ASP A 94 4.68 15.63 24.32
C ASP A 94 3.64 14.55 24.66
N ILE A 95 3.56 13.48 23.88
CA ILE A 95 2.70 12.33 24.18
C ILE A 95 3.15 11.66 25.50
N ILE A 96 4.44 11.42 25.70
CA ILE A 96 4.97 10.81 26.93
C ILE A 96 4.65 11.69 28.14
N ARG A 97 4.80 13.01 28.03
CA ARG A 97 4.40 13.97 29.08
C ARG A 97 2.91 13.91 29.37
N ALA A 98 2.08 13.82 28.33
CA ALA A 98 0.62 13.69 28.49
C ALA A 98 0.21 12.35 29.12
N TYR A 99 1.01 11.29 28.97
CA TYR A 99 0.86 10.06 29.75
C TYR A 99 1.36 10.17 31.19
N ASN A 100 1.89 11.35 31.61
CA ASN A 100 2.56 11.55 32.89
C ASN A 100 3.71 10.56 33.15
N ILE A 101 4.44 10.19 32.07
CA ILE A 101 5.59 9.28 32.14
C ILE A 101 6.87 10.13 32.17
N PRO A 102 7.79 9.87 33.13
CA PRO A 102 9.07 10.55 33.20
C PRO A 102 9.94 10.30 31.97
N ILE A 103 10.53 11.38 31.44
CA ILE A 103 11.54 11.34 30.39
C ILE A 103 12.92 11.44 31.04
N LEU A 104 13.79 10.47 30.77
CA LEU A 104 15.16 10.42 31.25
C LEU A 104 16.11 10.79 30.10
N GLU A 105 16.82 11.88 30.26
CA GLU A 105 17.79 12.38 29.29
C GLU A 105 18.94 13.07 30.05
N VAL A 106 20.15 12.53 29.94
CA VAL A 106 21.30 12.99 30.72
C VAL A 106 22.41 13.42 29.76
N PRO A 107 22.81 14.70 29.74
CA PRO A 107 23.91 15.15 28.89
C PRO A 107 25.20 14.35 29.12
N GLY A 108 25.85 13.94 28.02
CA GLY A 108 27.13 13.20 28.07
C GLY A 108 26.96 11.68 28.21
N PHE A 109 25.74 11.13 28.38
CA PHE A 109 25.46 9.69 28.51
C PHE A 109 24.37 9.26 27.54
N GLU A 110 24.48 8.08 26.99
CA GLU A 110 23.47 7.53 26.07
C GLU A 110 22.27 6.95 26.83
N ALA A 111 21.16 6.73 26.14
CA ALA A 111 19.93 6.19 26.74
C ALA A 111 20.16 4.81 27.42
N ASP A 112 21.05 3.99 26.84
CA ASP A 112 21.42 2.68 27.36
C ASP A 112 22.13 2.79 28.73
N ASP A 113 23.05 3.77 28.92
CA ASP A 113 23.74 4.05 30.17
C ASP A 113 22.74 4.51 31.26
N VAL A 114 21.81 5.38 30.88
CA VAL A 114 20.76 5.86 31.77
C VAL A 114 19.85 4.71 32.20
N ILE A 115 19.37 3.90 31.23
CA ILE A 115 18.53 2.72 31.51
C ILE A 115 19.30 1.71 32.36
N GLY A 116 20.56 1.42 32.04
CA GLY A 116 21.39 0.52 32.81
C GLY A 116 21.53 0.94 34.28
N THR A 117 21.72 2.24 34.51
CA THR A 117 21.86 2.83 35.85
C THR A 117 20.54 2.69 36.64
N VAL A 118 19.42 3.08 36.03
CA VAL A 118 18.08 2.98 36.67
C VAL A 118 17.69 1.54 36.89
N ALA A 119 17.96 0.65 35.95
CA ALA A 119 17.66 -0.77 36.06
C ALA A 119 18.40 -1.42 37.24
N ARG A 120 19.69 -1.11 37.43
CA ARG A 120 20.48 -1.57 38.53
C ARG A 120 19.91 -1.07 39.88
N ARG A 121 19.67 0.23 40.02
CA ARG A 121 19.11 0.84 41.24
C ARG A 121 17.73 0.27 41.57
N ALA A 122 16.89 0.05 40.58
CA ALA A 122 15.57 -0.52 40.78
C ALA A 122 15.63 -1.99 41.20
N ALA A 123 16.52 -2.79 40.61
CA ALA A 123 16.74 -4.17 41.04
C ALA A 123 17.27 -4.27 42.48
N GLU A 124 18.22 -3.40 42.86
CA GLU A 124 18.72 -3.27 44.24
C GLU A 124 17.60 -2.87 45.22
N ALA A 125 16.60 -2.10 44.78
CA ALA A 125 15.41 -1.74 45.54
C ALA A 125 14.32 -2.84 45.54
N GLY A 126 14.54 -3.98 44.90
CA GLY A 126 13.65 -5.13 44.84
C GLY A 126 12.52 -5.04 43.84
N LEU A 127 12.64 -4.20 42.80
CA LEU A 127 11.68 -4.15 41.70
C LEU A 127 12.07 -5.16 40.58
N GLU A 128 11.05 -5.74 39.91
CA GLU A 128 11.25 -6.44 38.65
C GLU A 128 11.38 -5.41 37.50
N VAL A 129 12.47 -5.44 36.81
CA VAL A 129 12.77 -4.49 35.72
C VAL A 129 12.59 -5.14 34.34
N ARG A 130 11.92 -4.43 33.43
CA ARG A 130 11.73 -4.79 32.03
C ARG A 130 12.28 -3.67 31.15
N MET A 131 13.34 -3.94 30.40
CA MET A 131 13.92 -3.00 29.44
C MET A 131 13.32 -3.26 28.06
N ILE A 132 12.57 -2.31 27.52
CA ILE A 132 11.88 -2.43 26.24
C ILE A 132 12.75 -1.83 25.16
N THR A 133 13.49 -2.65 24.43
CA THR A 133 14.39 -2.24 23.35
C THR A 133 14.63 -3.38 22.36
N PRO A 134 14.77 -3.10 21.04
CA PRO A 134 15.27 -4.06 20.07
C PRO A 134 16.80 -4.22 20.09
N ASP A 135 17.53 -3.34 20.79
CA ASP A 135 18.98 -3.31 20.79
C ASP A 135 19.58 -4.49 21.57
N LYS A 136 20.50 -5.21 20.92
CA LYS A 136 21.14 -6.42 21.46
C LYS A 136 22.09 -6.12 22.64
N ASP A 137 22.62 -4.91 22.72
CA ASP A 137 23.66 -4.54 23.67
C ASP A 137 23.14 -4.52 25.11
N TYR A 138 21.83 -4.28 25.28
CA TYR A 138 21.15 -4.38 26.57
C TYR A 138 21.15 -5.79 27.18
N ALA A 139 21.51 -6.82 26.42
CA ALA A 139 21.60 -8.18 26.93
C ALA A 139 22.67 -8.31 28.05
N GLN A 140 23.69 -7.44 28.07
CA GLN A 140 24.69 -7.37 29.13
C GLN A 140 24.14 -6.96 30.50
N LEU A 141 22.96 -6.30 30.52
CA LEU A 141 22.30 -5.79 31.73
C LEU A 141 21.33 -6.80 32.35
N VAL A 142 21.08 -7.91 31.67
CA VAL A 142 20.11 -8.93 32.12
C VAL A 142 20.62 -9.64 33.36
N GLY A 143 19.75 -9.77 34.36
CA GLY A 143 20.03 -10.40 35.64
C GLY A 143 18.78 -11.02 36.25
N GLU A 144 18.87 -11.44 37.51
CA GLU A 144 17.77 -12.12 38.23
C GLU A 144 16.47 -11.28 38.20
N HIS A 145 16.57 -9.98 38.47
CA HIS A 145 15.45 -9.03 38.52
C HIS A 145 15.35 -8.14 37.30
N VAL A 146 16.27 -8.26 36.33
CA VAL A 146 16.32 -7.40 35.12
C VAL A 146 16.17 -8.27 33.89
N LYS A 147 15.13 -8.04 33.09
CA LYS A 147 14.89 -8.74 31.83
C LYS A 147 14.83 -7.79 30.66
N MET A 148 15.32 -8.23 29.52
CA MET A 148 15.21 -7.52 28.26
C MET A 148 13.95 -7.96 27.53
N CYS A 149 13.20 -7.01 26.98
CA CYS A 149 11.96 -7.26 26.25
C CYS A 149 12.05 -6.68 24.85
N ARG A 150 11.92 -7.51 23.84
CA ARG A 150 11.93 -7.09 22.44
C ARG A 150 10.51 -7.03 21.90
N PRO A 151 10.04 -5.88 21.40
CA PRO A 151 8.73 -5.80 20.78
C PRO A 151 8.61 -6.76 19.61
N GLY A 152 7.50 -7.52 19.51
CA GLY A 152 7.23 -8.43 18.41
C GLY A 152 7.01 -7.75 17.07
N HIS A 153 7.00 -8.51 15.98
CA HIS A 153 6.66 -8.01 14.63
C HIS A 153 5.19 -8.32 14.30
N GLY A 154 4.44 -7.30 13.88
CA GLY A 154 3.01 -7.46 13.55
C GLY A 154 2.21 -7.87 14.78
N SER A 155 1.51 -9.01 14.74
CA SER A 155 0.74 -9.58 15.84
C SER A 155 1.56 -10.50 16.78
N ALA A 156 2.85 -10.67 16.56
CA ALA A 156 3.70 -11.50 17.40
C ALA A 156 3.84 -10.90 18.81
N PRO A 157 3.80 -11.72 19.88
CA PRO A 157 3.99 -11.23 21.23
C PRO A 157 5.40 -10.68 21.46
N MET A 158 5.55 -9.88 22.50
CA MET A 158 6.84 -9.37 22.97
C MET A 158 7.73 -10.54 23.43
N GLU A 159 8.95 -10.63 22.92
CA GLU A 159 9.97 -11.61 23.34
C GLU A 159 10.59 -11.14 24.65
N VAL A 160 10.60 -11.97 25.66
CA VAL A 160 11.20 -11.68 26.97
C VAL A 160 12.45 -12.52 27.13
N LEU A 161 13.59 -11.88 27.35
CA LEU A 161 14.89 -12.52 27.51
C LEU A 161 15.36 -12.35 28.96
N GLY A 162 15.42 -13.41 29.71
CA GLY A 162 16.09 -13.54 31.00
C GLY A 162 17.49 -14.09 30.87
N VAL A 163 18.10 -14.49 31.99
CA VAL A 163 19.49 -14.97 32.05
C VAL A 163 19.69 -16.21 31.16
N GLU A 164 18.77 -17.19 31.27
CA GLU A 164 18.85 -18.43 30.49
C GLU A 164 18.76 -18.18 29.01
N GLU A 165 17.77 -17.40 28.55
CA GLU A 165 17.53 -17.10 27.14
C GLU A 165 18.69 -16.30 26.53
N VAL A 166 19.28 -15.36 27.29
CA VAL A 166 20.49 -14.63 26.85
C VAL A 166 21.68 -15.57 26.72
N CYS A 167 21.94 -16.40 27.72
CA CYS A 167 23.04 -17.35 27.68
C CYS A 167 22.91 -18.36 26.55
N GLU A 168 21.70 -18.89 26.32
CA GLU A 168 21.44 -19.81 25.19
C GLU A 168 21.64 -19.10 23.85
N LYS A 169 21.05 -17.93 23.69
CA LYS A 169 21.07 -17.15 22.42
C LYS A 169 22.47 -16.80 21.96
N TYR A 170 23.35 -16.40 22.88
CA TYR A 170 24.71 -15.97 22.58
C TYR A 170 25.79 -17.05 22.84
N SER A 171 25.37 -18.24 23.30
CA SER A 171 26.26 -19.37 23.69
C SER A 171 27.25 -18.96 24.78
N LEU A 172 26.77 -18.29 25.84
CA LEU A 172 27.51 -17.77 26.99
C LEU A 172 27.11 -18.46 28.28
N THR A 173 27.88 -18.27 29.33
CA THR A 173 27.58 -18.78 30.67
C THR A 173 27.05 -17.69 31.63
N SER A 174 27.17 -16.42 31.23
CA SER A 174 26.65 -15.26 31.95
C SER A 174 26.32 -14.13 30.98
N PRO A 175 25.24 -13.35 31.20
CA PRO A 175 24.90 -12.17 30.41
C PRO A 175 26.02 -11.11 30.37
N LEU A 176 26.80 -10.94 31.44
CA LEU A 176 27.94 -10.02 31.48
C LEU A 176 29.00 -10.32 30.40
N GLN A 177 29.10 -11.56 29.93
CA GLN A 177 30.03 -11.94 28.87
C GLN A 177 29.65 -11.35 27.50
N VAL A 178 28.46 -10.77 27.35
CA VAL A 178 28.07 -10.01 26.15
C VAL A 178 29.00 -8.83 25.93
N ILE A 179 29.51 -8.19 27.00
CA ILE A 179 30.51 -7.12 26.92
C ILE A 179 31.81 -7.63 26.24
N ASP A 180 32.28 -8.78 26.68
CA ASP A 180 33.52 -9.39 26.14
C ASP A 180 33.30 -9.90 24.73
N LEU A 181 32.10 -10.42 24.42
CA LEU A 181 31.71 -10.82 23.06
C LEU A 181 31.75 -9.64 22.10
N LEU A 182 31.12 -8.52 22.47
CA LEU A 182 31.10 -7.28 21.67
C LEU A 182 32.52 -6.67 21.58
N GLY A 183 33.28 -6.67 22.64
CA GLY A 183 34.66 -6.19 22.65
C GLY A 183 35.57 -6.95 21.69
N LEU A 184 35.36 -8.26 21.54
CA LEU A 184 36.12 -9.09 20.59
C LEU A 184 35.65 -8.95 19.15
N MET A 185 34.35 -9.02 18.91
CA MET A 185 33.83 -9.00 17.55
C MET A 185 33.67 -7.61 16.95
N GLY A 186 33.67 -6.58 17.81
CA GLY A 186 33.33 -5.22 17.42
C GLY A 186 31.86 -5.03 17.08
N ASP A 187 31.48 -3.81 16.77
CA ASP A 187 30.19 -3.45 16.21
C ASP A 187 30.30 -2.45 15.06
N SER A 188 29.95 -2.88 13.86
CA SER A 188 30.01 -2.01 12.68
C SER A 188 28.95 -0.91 12.68
N ALA A 189 27.85 -1.07 13.42
CA ALA A 189 26.81 -0.06 13.52
C ALA A 189 27.26 1.13 14.38
N ASP A 190 28.06 0.86 15.40
CA ASP A 190 28.60 1.85 16.32
C ASP A 190 30.06 2.18 16.07
N ASN A 191 30.62 1.61 15.01
CA ASN A 191 32.01 1.75 14.62
C ASN A 191 32.99 1.30 15.73
N ILE A 192 32.63 0.25 16.47
CA ILE A 192 33.52 -0.37 17.47
C ILE A 192 34.42 -1.37 16.76
N PRO A 193 35.75 -1.18 16.80
CA PRO A 193 36.67 -1.91 15.91
C PRO A 193 36.81 -3.39 16.19
N GLY A 194 36.69 -3.84 17.43
CA GLY A 194 36.90 -5.24 17.83
C GLY A 194 38.34 -5.74 17.55
N CYS A 195 38.51 -7.07 17.53
CA CYS A 195 39.72 -7.73 17.08
C CYS A 195 39.63 -8.01 15.57
N PRO A 196 40.56 -7.51 14.74
CA PRO A 196 40.52 -7.67 13.29
C PRO A 196 40.40 -9.14 12.83
N GLY A 197 39.30 -9.44 12.12
CA GLY A 197 39.00 -10.77 11.59
C GLY A 197 38.52 -11.77 12.65
N VAL A 198 38.09 -11.31 13.80
CA VAL A 198 37.32 -12.08 14.79
C VAL A 198 35.84 -11.70 14.66
N GLY A 199 35.06 -12.57 14.05
CA GLY A 199 33.59 -12.40 13.99
C GLY A 199 32.89 -13.15 15.11
N GLU A 200 31.56 -13.01 15.18
CA GLU A 200 30.70 -13.50 16.25
C GLU A 200 30.99 -14.96 16.68
N LYS A 201 31.02 -15.89 15.73
CA LYS A 201 31.27 -17.32 16.03
C LYS A 201 32.67 -17.59 16.62
N THR A 202 33.67 -16.79 16.23
CA THR A 202 35.03 -16.91 16.78
C THR A 202 35.08 -16.31 18.17
N ALA A 203 34.46 -15.15 18.38
CA ALA A 203 34.34 -14.49 19.66
C ALA A 203 33.60 -15.39 20.68
N GLN A 204 32.45 -15.99 20.31
CA GLN A 204 31.72 -16.97 21.14
C GLN A 204 32.61 -18.13 21.59
N LYS A 205 33.38 -18.73 20.67
CA LYS A 205 34.30 -19.82 21.01
C LYS A 205 35.40 -19.39 21.98
N LEU A 206 35.94 -18.19 21.78
CA LEU A 206 36.95 -17.64 22.66
C LEU A 206 36.43 -17.34 24.05
N ILE A 207 35.24 -16.74 24.15
CA ILE A 207 34.60 -16.47 25.44
C ILE A 207 34.16 -17.78 26.13
N ALA A 208 33.67 -18.76 25.41
CA ALA A 208 33.34 -20.07 25.95
C ALA A 208 34.59 -20.80 26.51
N GLN A 209 35.76 -20.63 25.87
CA GLN A 209 37.03 -21.24 26.29
C GLN A 209 37.66 -20.50 27.46
N PHE A 210 37.74 -19.17 27.40
CA PHE A 210 38.52 -18.36 28.33
C PHE A 210 37.64 -17.61 29.38
N GLY A 211 36.35 -17.54 29.20
CA GLY A 211 35.40 -16.90 30.10
C GLY A 211 35.37 -15.38 30.00
N SER A 212 36.49 -14.73 29.70
CA SER A 212 36.59 -13.25 29.56
C SER A 212 37.74 -12.84 28.65
N ILE A 213 37.68 -11.58 28.14
CA ILE A 213 38.80 -10.97 27.38
C ILE A 213 40.06 -10.94 28.20
N GLU A 214 40.07 -10.53 29.45
CA GLU A 214 41.29 -10.46 30.27
C GLU A 214 41.91 -11.83 30.45
N ASN A 215 41.14 -12.87 30.68
CA ASN A 215 41.64 -14.24 30.78
C ASN A 215 42.17 -14.75 29.42
N LEU A 216 41.53 -14.38 28.31
CA LEU A 216 42.01 -14.68 26.97
C LEU A 216 43.39 -14.03 26.72
N LEU A 217 43.52 -12.71 27.05
CA LEU A 217 44.75 -11.95 26.85
C LEU A 217 45.92 -12.47 27.72
N ASN A 218 45.63 -12.97 28.89
CA ASN A 218 46.63 -13.57 29.80
C ASN A 218 47.04 -15.00 29.43
N ASN A 219 46.30 -15.66 28.50
CA ASN A 219 46.54 -17.05 28.09
C ASN A 219 46.61 -17.20 26.57
N THR A 220 47.23 -16.23 25.87
CA THR A 220 47.38 -16.27 24.41
C THR A 220 48.26 -17.40 23.92
N ASP A 221 49.06 -17.99 24.77
CA ASP A 221 49.88 -19.19 24.48
C ASP A 221 49.02 -20.42 24.10
N GLN A 222 47.78 -20.47 24.57
CA GLN A 222 46.83 -21.52 24.21
C GLN A 222 46.21 -21.32 22.81
N LEU A 223 46.39 -20.17 22.19
CA LEU A 223 45.95 -19.90 20.84
C LEU A 223 46.98 -20.38 19.81
N LYS A 224 46.56 -20.71 18.58
CA LYS A 224 47.42 -21.20 17.51
C LYS A 224 47.31 -20.35 16.24
N GLY A 225 48.41 -20.30 15.50
CA GLY A 225 48.45 -19.72 14.15
C GLY A 225 48.07 -18.23 14.06
N ALA A 226 47.34 -17.86 13.03
CA ALA A 226 47.00 -16.47 12.73
C ALA A 226 46.10 -15.82 13.82
N LEU A 227 45.29 -16.59 14.52
CA LEU A 227 44.44 -16.07 15.59
C LEU A 227 45.26 -15.57 16.78
N LYS A 228 46.27 -16.35 17.20
CA LYS A 228 47.18 -15.94 18.25
C LYS A 228 47.82 -14.59 17.93
N LYS A 229 48.45 -14.48 16.76
CA LYS A 229 49.10 -13.24 16.30
C LYS A 229 48.13 -12.06 16.30
N LYS A 230 46.91 -12.25 15.80
CA LYS A 230 45.90 -11.18 15.78
C LYS A 230 45.47 -10.68 17.16
N VAL A 231 45.32 -11.58 18.12
CA VAL A 231 44.94 -11.22 19.48
C VAL A 231 46.11 -10.50 20.16
N GLU A 232 47.34 -11.00 20.02
CA GLU A 232 48.52 -10.39 20.63
C GLU A 232 48.89 -9.04 20.05
N GLU A 233 48.70 -8.82 18.74
CA GLU A 233 48.97 -7.55 18.08
C GLU A 233 47.89 -6.48 18.35
N ASN A 234 46.68 -6.84 18.83
CA ASN A 234 45.57 -5.92 19.01
C ASN A 234 45.07 -5.82 20.46
N VAL A 235 45.90 -6.10 21.46
CA VAL A 235 45.51 -6.11 22.87
C VAL A 235 44.83 -4.82 23.29
N GLU A 236 45.44 -3.67 23.01
CA GLU A 236 44.90 -2.35 23.40
C GLU A 236 43.59 -2.05 22.66
N GLN A 237 43.49 -2.41 21.39
CA GLN A 237 42.28 -2.24 20.60
C GLN A 237 41.12 -3.09 21.13
N ILE A 238 41.39 -4.33 21.54
CA ILE A 238 40.40 -5.23 22.14
C ILE A 238 39.88 -4.65 23.47
N ARG A 239 40.76 -4.18 24.35
CA ARG A 239 40.41 -3.51 25.60
C ARG A 239 39.59 -2.24 25.36
N PHE A 240 40.02 -1.44 24.38
CA PHE A 240 39.32 -0.22 24.03
C PHE A 240 37.92 -0.53 23.45
N SER A 241 37.82 -1.53 22.61
CA SER A 241 36.52 -1.98 22.09
C SER A 241 35.57 -2.50 23.20
N ARG A 242 36.16 -3.21 24.18
CA ARG A 242 35.40 -3.63 25.38
C ARG A 242 34.91 -2.41 26.18
N PHE A 243 35.74 -1.38 26.35
CA PHE A 243 35.33 -0.13 27.01
C PHE A 243 34.17 0.55 26.28
N LEU A 244 34.25 0.69 24.96
CA LEU A 244 33.19 1.30 24.16
C LEU A 244 31.88 0.51 24.20
N ALA A 245 31.95 -0.82 24.22
CA ALA A 245 30.76 -1.71 24.25
C ALA A 245 30.13 -1.82 25.65
N THR A 246 30.80 -1.35 26.70
CA THR A 246 30.32 -1.45 28.09
C THR A 246 29.26 -0.37 28.36
N ILE A 247 28.05 -0.77 28.73
CA ILE A 247 27.02 0.14 29.22
C ILE A 247 27.35 0.57 30.65
N LYS A 248 27.40 1.88 30.91
CA LYS A 248 27.60 2.41 32.25
C LYS A 248 26.36 2.25 33.11
N THR A 249 26.58 1.85 34.36
CA THR A 249 25.47 1.66 35.32
C THR A 249 25.59 2.59 36.52
N ASP A 250 26.43 3.62 36.42
CA ASP A 250 26.75 4.58 37.46
C ASP A 250 26.65 6.06 37.04
N VAL A 251 25.75 6.31 36.06
CA VAL A 251 25.42 7.66 35.57
C VAL A 251 25.00 8.56 36.73
N PRO A 252 25.52 9.78 36.83
CA PRO A 252 25.10 10.76 37.83
C PRO A 252 23.71 11.29 37.53
N LEU A 253 22.71 10.56 38.01
CA LEU A 253 21.28 10.76 37.73
C LEU A 253 20.56 10.91 39.05
N ASP A 254 19.85 12.02 39.24
CA ASP A 254 19.01 12.26 40.41
C ASP A 254 17.55 11.85 40.12
N VAL A 255 17.29 10.55 40.26
CA VAL A 255 15.96 9.96 40.03
C VAL A 255 15.61 9.07 41.23
N GLU A 256 14.54 9.42 41.92
CA GLU A 256 13.94 8.60 42.98
C GLU A 256 12.98 7.58 42.36
N MET A 257 12.95 6.32 42.86
CA MET A 257 12.05 5.28 42.34
C MET A 257 10.58 5.67 42.47
N GLU A 258 10.20 6.44 43.46
CA GLU A 258 8.84 6.93 43.66
C GLU A 258 8.38 7.88 42.51
N SER A 259 9.30 8.65 41.97
CA SER A 259 9.00 9.55 40.83
C SER A 259 8.70 8.81 39.51
N LEU A 260 9.07 7.53 39.43
CA LEU A 260 8.79 6.66 38.27
C LEU A 260 7.46 5.94 38.38
N LYS A 261 6.70 6.12 39.43
CA LYS A 261 5.37 5.52 39.63
C LYS A 261 4.45 5.92 38.50
N ARG A 262 3.75 4.92 37.95
CA ARG A 262 2.71 5.20 36.93
C ARG A 262 1.56 5.97 37.58
N THR A 263 1.18 7.07 36.96
CA THR A 263 0.04 7.90 37.33
C THR A 263 -0.99 7.93 36.19
N GLU A 264 -2.18 8.43 36.48
CA GLU A 264 -3.20 8.58 35.44
C GLU A 264 -2.75 9.60 34.38
N PRO A 265 -2.99 9.33 33.09
CA PRO A 265 -2.62 10.23 32.00
C PRO A 265 -3.50 11.49 31.99
N ASP A 266 -2.97 12.57 31.46
CA ASP A 266 -3.75 13.73 31.04
C ASP A 266 -4.56 13.37 29.78
N LYS A 267 -5.79 12.92 29.99
CA LYS A 267 -6.67 12.44 28.94
C LYS A 267 -6.97 13.53 27.91
N GLN A 268 -7.11 14.80 28.35
CA GLN A 268 -7.42 15.91 27.44
C GLN A 268 -6.22 16.26 26.56
N ALA A 269 -5.02 16.32 27.13
CA ALA A 269 -3.80 16.56 26.38
C ALA A 269 -3.55 15.43 25.35
N LEU A 270 -3.69 14.16 25.75
CA LEU A 270 -3.54 13.01 24.84
C LEU A 270 -4.55 13.06 23.70
N ARG A 271 -5.80 13.34 24.01
CA ARG A 271 -6.85 13.46 23.00
C ARG A 271 -6.51 14.55 21.97
N ASN A 272 -6.11 15.72 22.44
CA ASN A 272 -5.74 16.84 21.55
C ASN A 272 -4.58 16.46 20.62
N ILE A 273 -3.54 15.77 21.15
CA ILE A 273 -2.39 15.34 20.34
C ILE A 273 -2.82 14.27 19.33
N PHE A 274 -3.61 13.26 19.75
CA PHE A 274 -4.06 12.20 18.83
C PHE A 274 -5.05 12.69 17.78
N GLU A 275 -5.86 13.70 18.07
CA GLU A 275 -6.70 14.38 17.07
C GLU A 275 -5.85 15.14 16.05
N GLN A 276 -4.76 15.82 16.49
CA GLN A 276 -3.83 16.48 15.58
C GLN A 276 -3.09 15.52 14.65
N LEU A 277 -2.77 14.33 15.16
CA LEU A 277 -2.11 13.27 14.42
C LEU A 277 -3.08 12.39 13.65
N GLU A 278 -4.39 12.59 13.81
CA GLU A 278 -5.46 11.78 13.20
C GLU A 278 -5.41 10.31 13.65
N PHE A 279 -5.03 10.07 14.90
CA PHE A 279 -4.91 8.72 15.48
C PHE A 279 -6.25 8.22 16.03
N ARG A 280 -7.27 8.14 15.18
CA ARG A 280 -8.66 7.77 15.55
C ARG A 280 -8.76 6.43 16.29
N ALA A 281 -7.96 5.45 15.91
CA ALA A 281 -7.94 4.15 16.58
C ALA A 281 -7.51 4.23 18.04
N PHE A 282 -6.55 5.12 18.37
CA PHE A 282 -6.13 5.36 19.75
C PHE A 282 -7.19 6.15 20.51
N ILE A 283 -7.83 7.15 19.91
CA ILE A 283 -8.91 7.92 20.51
C ILE A 283 -10.07 7.00 20.88
N LYS A 284 -10.55 6.18 19.95
CA LYS A 284 -11.67 5.23 20.21
C LYS A 284 -11.33 4.21 21.31
N ARG A 285 -10.07 3.78 21.37
CA ARG A 285 -9.62 2.77 22.35
C ARG A 285 -9.42 3.34 23.75
N LEU A 286 -8.91 4.55 23.85
CA LEU A 286 -8.53 5.15 25.14
C LEU A 286 -9.64 5.97 25.79
N PHE A 287 -10.63 6.43 25.02
CA PHE A 287 -11.69 7.31 25.49
C PHE A 287 -13.10 6.77 25.14
N PRO A 288 -13.44 5.51 25.46
CA PRO A 288 -14.71 4.90 25.05
C PRO A 288 -15.94 5.46 25.78
N GLU A 289 -15.79 6.11 26.93
CA GLU A 289 -16.92 6.52 27.78
C GLU A 289 -17.42 7.94 27.56
N GLU A 290 -16.70 8.80 26.88
CA GLU A 290 -17.13 10.20 26.63
C GLU A 290 -18.11 10.35 25.45
N VAL A 291 -18.47 9.24 24.81
CA VAL A 291 -19.51 9.19 23.75
C VAL A 291 -20.92 9.12 24.35
N LYS A 292 -21.05 8.90 25.67
CA LYS A 292 -22.37 8.82 26.35
C LYS A 292 -22.38 9.69 27.58
N THR A 293 -22.87 10.91 27.48
CA THR A 293 -23.54 11.77 28.45
C THR A 293 -23.02 13.19 28.48
N GLU A 294 -23.65 14.06 27.75
CA GLU A 294 -23.97 15.40 28.21
C GLU A 294 -25.42 15.77 27.82
N LYS A 295 -26.34 15.55 28.76
CA LYS A 295 -27.64 16.24 28.74
C LYS A 295 -27.39 17.67 29.17
N ARG A 296 -27.47 18.62 28.24
CA ARG A 296 -27.48 20.05 28.54
C ARG A 296 -28.89 20.52 28.79
N GLN A 297 -29.07 21.17 29.94
CA GLN A 297 -30.21 22.08 30.21
C GLN A 297 -30.00 23.40 29.47
N PRO A 298 -31.08 24.05 28.99
CA PRO A 298 -30.93 25.30 28.25
C PRO A 298 -30.75 26.51 29.16
N MET A 299 -29.78 27.35 28.83
CA MET A 299 -29.73 28.71 29.38
C MET A 299 -29.80 29.76 28.29
N MET A 300 -30.71 30.70 28.50
CA MET A 300 -31.14 31.78 27.60
C MET A 300 -30.03 32.79 27.31
N ALA A 301 -30.22 33.43 26.18
CA ALA A 301 -29.45 34.51 25.60
C ALA A 301 -29.37 35.80 26.44
N SER A 302 -28.25 36.52 26.32
CA SER A 302 -28.28 37.98 26.36
C SER A 302 -27.35 38.58 25.32
N LEU A 303 -27.78 39.68 24.78
CA LEU A 303 -27.39 40.42 23.58
C LEU A 303 -26.34 41.52 23.93
N PHE A 304 -25.45 41.81 22.96
CA PHE A 304 -24.57 42.98 22.82
C PHE A 304 -23.40 43.18 23.80
N ASP A 305 -22.17 43.22 23.33
CA ASP A 305 -21.41 44.43 23.11
C ASP A 305 -20.07 44.23 22.37
N GLU A 306 -19.82 45.17 21.53
CA GLU A 306 -18.67 45.74 20.82
C GLU A 306 -17.29 45.09 20.75
N MET A 307 -16.76 45.09 19.50
CA MET A 307 -15.38 44.78 19.09
C MET A 307 -14.36 45.80 19.59
N PRO A 308 -13.09 45.41 19.82
CA PRO A 308 -12.05 45.88 18.90
C PRO A 308 -11.00 44.84 18.47
N ALA A 309 -10.59 45.04 17.23
CA ALA A 309 -9.38 44.76 16.46
C ALA A 309 -8.39 43.66 16.88
N GLU A 310 -8.31 42.67 16.00
CA GLU A 310 -7.21 41.92 15.41
C GLU A 310 -5.91 41.65 16.19
N ALA A 311 -5.80 40.39 16.63
CA ALA A 311 -4.54 39.59 16.65
C ALA A 311 -4.78 38.26 15.93
N PRO A 312 -3.78 37.61 15.32
CA PRO A 312 -4.02 36.48 14.40
C PRO A 312 -4.64 35.32 15.16
N ALA A 313 -5.82 34.90 14.71
CA ALA A 313 -6.65 33.89 15.32
C ALA A 313 -5.96 32.50 15.25
N GLU A 314 -5.69 31.91 16.40
CA GLU A 314 -5.64 30.47 16.59
C GLU A 314 -6.99 29.90 16.15
N LYS A 315 -6.97 29.06 15.12
CA LYS A 315 -8.18 28.36 14.69
C LYS A 315 -8.62 27.42 15.82
N GLU A 316 -9.67 27.74 16.51
CA GLU A 316 -10.40 26.83 17.38
C GLU A 316 -10.74 25.56 16.61
N LYS A 317 -10.40 24.41 17.18
CA LYS A 317 -10.76 23.09 16.66
C LYS A 317 -12.26 22.88 16.87
N THR A 318 -13.04 23.03 15.81
CA THR A 318 -14.46 22.74 15.80
C THR A 318 -14.71 21.24 15.98
N LYS A 319 -15.54 20.86 16.97
CA LYS A 319 -16.10 19.51 17.15
C LYS A 319 -16.84 19.15 15.86
N LEU A 320 -16.58 17.93 15.32
CA LEU A 320 -17.34 17.42 14.17
C LEU A 320 -18.83 17.41 14.49
N ARG A 321 -19.63 17.98 13.59
CA ARG A 321 -21.10 17.90 13.67
C ARG A 321 -21.55 16.47 13.36
N THR A 322 -22.71 16.10 13.86
CA THR A 322 -23.35 14.80 13.62
C THR A 322 -24.81 15.01 13.28
N ILE A 323 -25.48 13.97 12.85
CA ILE A 323 -26.93 14.00 12.58
C ILE A 323 -27.74 14.48 13.80
N THR A 324 -27.28 14.16 15.02
CA THR A 324 -27.98 14.51 16.26
C THR A 324 -27.89 15.98 16.64
N ASP A 325 -26.86 16.69 16.21
CA ASP A 325 -26.62 18.10 16.52
C ASP A 325 -26.75 19.03 15.29
N THR A 326 -27.17 18.48 14.14
CA THR A 326 -27.40 19.23 12.91
C THR A 326 -28.92 19.23 12.59
N PRO A 327 -29.56 20.39 12.45
CA PRO A 327 -30.97 20.44 12.04
C PRO A 327 -31.16 19.86 10.65
N HIS A 328 -32.12 18.93 10.52
CA HIS A 328 -32.46 18.31 9.25
C HIS A 328 -33.94 17.95 9.19
N PHE A 329 -34.44 17.77 7.97
CA PHE A 329 -35.80 17.37 7.65
C PHE A 329 -35.76 16.18 6.71
N TYR A 330 -35.74 14.97 7.27
CA TYR A 330 -35.68 13.73 6.52
C TYR A 330 -37.05 13.04 6.49
N HIS A 331 -37.43 12.56 5.32
CA HIS A 331 -38.77 12.07 5.05
C HIS A 331 -38.74 10.64 4.52
N LEU A 332 -39.60 9.79 5.07
CA LEU A 332 -39.84 8.44 4.59
C LEU A 332 -41.06 8.44 3.66
N ILE A 333 -40.91 7.87 2.47
CA ILE A 333 -41.96 7.69 1.45
C ILE A 333 -42.16 6.21 1.21
N GLU A 334 -43.39 5.71 1.47
CA GLU A 334 -43.73 4.28 1.37
C GLU A 334 -44.84 3.98 0.34
N ASN A 335 -45.38 4.98 -0.35
CA ASN A 335 -46.46 4.78 -1.31
C ASN A 335 -46.27 5.54 -2.62
N LYS A 336 -46.81 4.99 -3.71
CA LYS A 336 -46.69 5.52 -5.07
C LYS A 336 -47.24 6.95 -5.24
N LYS A 337 -48.27 7.32 -4.48
CA LYS A 337 -48.87 8.66 -4.58
C LYS A 337 -47.91 9.74 -4.11
N ASP A 338 -47.29 9.54 -2.96
CA ASP A 338 -46.35 10.50 -2.41
C ASP A 338 -44.98 10.45 -3.15
N ALA A 339 -44.59 9.25 -3.67
CA ALA A 339 -43.44 9.14 -4.58
C ALA A 339 -43.61 9.97 -5.86
N LYS A 340 -44.83 9.98 -6.47
CA LYS A 340 -45.12 10.85 -7.63
C LYS A 340 -45.01 12.33 -7.31
N LYS A 341 -45.58 12.78 -6.17
CA LYS A 341 -45.45 14.17 -5.73
C LYS A 341 -44.00 14.57 -5.48
N LEU A 342 -43.20 13.63 -4.88
CA LEU A 342 -41.78 13.87 -4.67
C LEU A 342 -41.06 14.00 -6.02
N CYS A 343 -41.32 13.12 -6.98
CA CYS A 343 -40.71 13.23 -8.31
C CYS A 343 -41.03 14.57 -8.97
N GLU A 344 -42.31 15.00 -8.94
CA GLU A 344 -42.75 16.32 -9.44
C GLU A 344 -41.99 17.47 -8.75
N LYS A 345 -41.82 17.38 -7.41
CA LYS A 345 -41.02 18.36 -6.65
C LYS A 345 -39.55 18.34 -7.11
N LEU A 346 -38.93 17.16 -7.20
CA LEU A 346 -37.51 17.02 -7.57
C LEU A 346 -37.22 17.53 -8.99
N LEU A 347 -38.17 17.41 -9.92
CA LEU A 347 -38.05 17.94 -11.29
C LEU A 347 -37.96 19.47 -11.35
N THR A 348 -38.28 20.19 -10.27
CA THR A 348 -38.13 21.64 -10.20
C THR A 348 -36.72 22.12 -9.85
N TYR A 349 -35.86 21.24 -9.42
CA TYR A 349 -34.48 21.56 -9.05
C TYR A 349 -33.50 21.31 -10.20
N SER A 350 -32.43 22.08 -10.25
CA SER A 350 -31.35 21.91 -11.25
C SER A 350 -30.29 20.88 -10.84
N VAL A 351 -30.26 20.51 -9.55
CA VAL A 351 -29.29 19.54 -8.98
C VAL A 351 -30.03 18.65 -7.99
N VAL A 352 -29.85 17.34 -8.10
CA VAL A 352 -30.43 16.34 -7.17
C VAL A 352 -29.37 15.29 -6.86
N ALA A 353 -29.07 15.09 -5.57
CA ALA A 353 -28.28 13.96 -5.12
C ALA A 353 -29.17 12.70 -5.06
N ILE A 354 -28.58 11.57 -5.40
CA ILE A 354 -29.25 10.27 -5.49
C ILE A 354 -28.33 9.22 -4.89
N ASP A 355 -28.90 8.33 -4.09
CA ASP A 355 -28.24 7.16 -3.57
C ASP A 355 -29.19 5.97 -3.51
N THR A 356 -28.70 4.72 -3.49
CA THR A 356 -29.50 3.51 -3.45
C THR A 356 -29.12 2.60 -2.30
N GLU A 357 -30.12 2.14 -1.55
CA GLU A 357 -29.96 1.14 -0.50
C GLU A 357 -30.30 -0.26 -1.04
N THR A 358 -29.45 -1.22 -0.74
CA THR A 358 -29.53 -2.56 -1.33
C THR A 358 -29.18 -3.67 -0.36
N THR A 359 -29.46 -4.92 -0.76
CA THR A 359 -29.17 -6.11 0.05
C THR A 359 -27.72 -6.58 0.00
N SER A 360 -26.91 -6.06 -0.93
CA SER A 360 -25.52 -6.55 -1.16
C SER A 360 -24.65 -5.47 -1.79
N THR A 361 -23.36 -5.56 -1.62
CA THR A 361 -22.36 -4.75 -2.32
C THR A 361 -22.08 -5.21 -3.76
N ASP A 362 -22.66 -6.34 -4.19
CA ASP A 362 -22.61 -6.81 -5.57
C ASP A 362 -23.79 -6.24 -6.36
N ALA A 363 -23.56 -5.17 -7.12
CA ALA A 363 -24.58 -4.47 -7.88
C ALA A 363 -25.32 -5.34 -8.92
N ILE A 364 -24.73 -6.45 -9.35
CA ILE A 364 -25.33 -7.35 -10.36
C ILE A 364 -26.41 -8.23 -9.75
N SER A 365 -26.26 -8.63 -8.49
CA SER A 365 -27.20 -9.53 -7.79
C SER A 365 -28.01 -8.84 -6.69
N ALA A 366 -27.61 -7.64 -6.24
CA ALA A 366 -28.24 -6.93 -5.14
C ALA A 366 -29.70 -6.58 -5.42
N GLU A 367 -30.59 -6.78 -4.46
CA GLU A 367 -31.97 -6.28 -4.51
C GLU A 367 -32.03 -4.85 -4.01
N LEU A 368 -32.80 -4.00 -4.69
CA LEU A 368 -33.03 -2.62 -4.30
C LEU A 368 -34.01 -2.55 -3.12
N LEU A 369 -33.63 -1.87 -2.05
CA LEU A 369 -34.44 -1.64 -0.86
C LEU A 369 -35.10 -0.26 -0.86
N GLY A 370 -34.42 0.71 -1.45
CA GLY A 370 -34.91 2.06 -1.57
C GLY A 370 -33.98 2.99 -2.32
N MET A 371 -34.46 4.18 -2.57
CA MET A 371 -33.72 5.27 -3.19
C MET A 371 -33.83 6.51 -2.31
N SER A 372 -32.73 7.19 -2.07
CA SER A 372 -32.70 8.46 -1.36
C SER A 372 -32.40 9.62 -2.30
N PHE A 373 -32.96 10.77 -1.98
CA PHE A 373 -32.86 11.99 -2.79
C PHE A 373 -32.66 13.21 -1.89
N ALA A 374 -31.76 14.11 -2.28
CA ALA A 374 -31.57 15.42 -1.67
C ALA A 374 -31.40 16.48 -2.76
N ALA A 375 -32.03 17.64 -2.59
CA ALA A 375 -31.93 18.77 -3.52
C ALA A 375 -31.54 20.07 -2.82
N VAL A 376 -31.76 20.14 -1.52
CA VAL A 376 -31.40 21.25 -0.64
C VAL A 376 -30.68 20.71 0.59
N PRO A 377 -29.57 21.31 1.02
CA PRO A 377 -28.88 20.87 2.23
C PRO A 377 -29.79 20.81 3.45
N GLY A 378 -29.78 19.70 4.17
CA GLY A 378 -30.58 19.45 5.35
C GLY A 378 -32.02 18.96 5.04
N GLU A 379 -32.42 18.75 3.78
CA GLU A 379 -33.71 18.17 3.41
C GLU A 379 -33.48 16.97 2.46
N ALA A 380 -33.94 15.79 2.84
CA ALA A 380 -33.81 14.58 2.04
C ALA A 380 -35.01 13.63 2.17
N TRP A 381 -35.18 12.76 1.22
CA TRP A 381 -36.30 11.81 1.13
C TRP A 381 -35.74 10.42 0.86
N TYR A 382 -36.16 9.45 1.64
CA TYR A 382 -35.95 8.02 1.36
C TYR A 382 -37.26 7.40 0.86
N VAL A 383 -37.22 6.83 -0.33
CA VAL A 383 -38.34 6.12 -0.97
C VAL A 383 -38.11 4.63 -0.79
N SER A 384 -38.88 4.01 0.10
CA SER A 384 -38.83 2.55 0.28
C SER A 384 -39.44 1.86 -0.94
N VAL A 385 -38.68 0.90 -1.48
CA VAL A 385 -39.10 0.11 -2.66
C VAL A 385 -39.60 -1.25 -2.21
N PRO A 386 -40.75 -1.73 -2.72
CA PRO A 386 -41.28 -3.06 -2.42
C PRO A 386 -40.32 -4.18 -2.83
N ARG A 387 -40.35 -5.30 -2.12
CA ARG A 387 -39.50 -6.48 -2.39
C ARG A 387 -39.88 -7.24 -3.66
N GLU A 388 -41.18 -7.16 -4.04
CA GLU A 388 -41.66 -7.83 -5.23
C GLU A 388 -41.14 -7.09 -6.47
N THR A 389 -40.48 -7.82 -7.39
CA THR A 389 -39.69 -7.25 -8.49
C THR A 389 -40.51 -6.37 -9.45
N GLU A 390 -41.71 -6.77 -9.81
CA GLU A 390 -42.53 -5.97 -10.74
C GLU A 390 -43.06 -4.70 -10.05
N GLU A 391 -43.46 -4.80 -8.78
CA GLU A 391 -43.89 -3.64 -8.01
C GLU A 391 -42.72 -2.67 -7.76
N ALA A 392 -41.52 -3.19 -7.52
CA ALA A 392 -40.30 -2.42 -7.43
C ALA A 392 -40.00 -1.66 -8.73
N ARG A 393 -40.13 -2.32 -9.89
CA ARG A 393 -39.99 -1.67 -11.21
C ARG A 393 -40.95 -0.51 -11.40
N GLU A 394 -42.20 -0.68 -10.98
CA GLU A 394 -43.21 0.39 -11.06
C GLU A 394 -42.84 1.59 -10.16
N PHE A 395 -42.29 1.34 -8.97
CA PHE A 395 -41.80 2.41 -8.09
C PHE A 395 -40.60 3.16 -8.70
N VAL A 396 -39.59 2.44 -9.19
CA VAL A 396 -38.41 3.04 -9.82
C VAL A 396 -38.83 3.83 -11.07
N ALA A 397 -39.75 3.32 -11.87
CA ALA A 397 -40.25 4.00 -13.07
C ALA A 397 -40.88 5.37 -12.80
N ILE A 398 -41.43 5.61 -11.59
CA ILE A 398 -41.91 6.93 -11.20
C ILE A 398 -40.84 7.99 -11.32
N PHE A 399 -39.58 7.66 -11.00
CA PHE A 399 -38.44 8.57 -11.03
C PHE A 399 -37.72 8.59 -12.37
N GLN A 400 -38.14 7.81 -13.36
CA GLN A 400 -37.52 7.80 -14.69
C GLN A 400 -37.39 9.20 -15.33
N PRO A 401 -38.39 10.12 -15.25
CA PRO A 401 -38.23 11.47 -15.79
C PRO A 401 -37.07 12.27 -15.14
N LEU A 402 -36.81 12.06 -13.86
CA LEU A 402 -35.69 12.68 -13.13
C LEU A 402 -34.35 12.01 -13.52
N LEU A 403 -34.31 10.67 -13.46
CA LEU A 403 -33.10 9.87 -13.67
C LEU A 403 -32.56 10.00 -15.12
N GLN A 404 -33.44 10.19 -16.09
CA GLN A 404 -33.12 10.34 -17.51
C GLN A 404 -33.07 11.80 -17.97
N SER A 405 -33.31 12.78 -17.09
CA SER A 405 -33.24 14.21 -17.45
C SER A 405 -31.85 14.58 -17.95
N ASP A 406 -31.80 15.30 -19.06
CA ASP A 406 -30.58 15.89 -19.63
C ASP A 406 -30.28 17.31 -19.13
N THR A 407 -31.18 17.87 -18.32
CA THR A 407 -31.06 19.23 -17.76
C THR A 407 -30.78 19.24 -16.24
N ILE A 408 -31.12 18.19 -15.51
CA ILE A 408 -30.91 18.07 -14.07
C ILE A 408 -29.59 17.35 -13.82
N LEU A 409 -28.69 17.98 -13.07
CA LEU A 409 -27.44 17.36 -12.64
C LEU A 409 -27.73 16.35 -11.51
N LYS A 410 -27.46 15.07 -11.77
CA LYS A 410 -27.52 14.02 -10.76
C LYS A 410 -26.18 13.91 -10.06
N VAL A 411 -26.17 13.93 -8.74
CA VAL A 411 -24.97 13.83 -7.89
C VAL A 411 -25.04 12.48 -7.15
N GLY A 412 -23.95 11.76 -7.11
CA GLY A 412 -23.87 10.49 -6.38
C GLY A 412 -22.48 10.22 -5.82
N GLN A 413 -22.35 9.21 -4.98
CA GLN A 413 -21.11 8.71 -4.41
C GLN A 413 -20.87 7.28 -4.89
N ASN A 414 -19.81 7.04 -5.67
CA ASN A 414 -19.58 5.75 -6.34
C ASN A 414 -20.78 5.37 -7.24
N PHE A 415 -21.21 6.30 -8.03
CA PHE A 415 -22.45 6.32 -8.80
C PHE A 415 -22.55 5.19 -9.85
N LYS A 416 -21.43 4.57 -10.17
CA LYS A 416 -21.39 3.36 -11.02
C LYS A 416 -22.17 2.21 -10.41
N TYR A 417 -22.17 2.08 -9.08
CA TYR A 417 -22.96 1.08 -8.37
C TYR A 417 -24.47 1.29 -8.61
N ASP A 418 -24.96 2.50 -8.40
CA ASP A 418 -26.37 2.86 -8.58
C ASP A 418 -26.81 2.69 -10.03
N LEU A 419 -25.97 3.04 -11.00
CA LEU A 419 -26.19 2.76 -12.43
C LEU A 419 -26.46 1.28 -12.68
N ASN A 420 -25.66 0.40 -12.10
CA ASN A 420 -25.82 -1.05 -12.27
C ASN A 420 -27.10 -1.56 -11.59
N VAL A 421 -27.38 -1.12 -10.38
CA VAL A 421 -28.58 -1.50 -9.64
C VAL A 421 -29.84 -1.04 -10.38
N LEU A 422 -29.96 0.25 -10.72
CA LEU A 422 -31.16 0.81 -11.36
C LEU A 422 -31.44 0.21 -12.74
N SER A 423 -30.39 -0.15 -13.47
CA SER A 423 -30.55 -0.78 -14.80
C SER A 423 -31.31 -2.11 -14.74
N ARG A 424 -31.24 -2.86 -13.65
CA ARG A 424 -31.99 -4.12 -13.44
C ARG A 424 -33.47 -3.89 -13.27
N TYR A 425 -33.88 -2.69 -12.86
CA TYR A 425 -35.28 -2.27 -12.76
C TYR A 425 -35.79 -1.53 -14.01
N GLY A 426 -35.00 -1.56 -15.09
CA GLY A 426 -35.40 -1.03 -16.40
C GLY A 426 -35.20 0.48 -16.55
N VAL A 427 -34.52 1.12 -15.62
CA VAL A 427 -34.25 2.56 -15.68
C VAL A 427 -32.77 2.82 -15.84
N SER A 428 -32.40 3.62 -16.85
CA SER A 428 -31.04 4.08 -17.07
C SER A 428 -30.87 5.49 -16.49
N LEU A 429 -29.76 5.68 -15.79
CA LEU A 429 -29.31 7.00 -15.33
C LEU A 429 -28.55 7.68 -16.47
N ARG A 430 -28.90 8.93 -16.80
CA ARG A 430 -28.27 9.67 -17.92
C ARG A 430 -27.56 10.92 -17.43
N ALA A 431 -26.57 11.35 -18.21
CA ALA A 431 -25.88 12.62 -17.99
C ALA A 431 -26.88 13.81 -18.04
N PRO A 432 -26.59 14.93 -17.36
CA PRO A 432 -25.37 15.24 -16.63
C PRO A 432 -25.32 14.55 -15.25
N MET A 433 -24.12 14.08 -14.90
CA MET A 433 -23.83 13.38 -13.63
C MET A 433 -22.57 13.93 -12.99
N PHE A 434 -22.48 13.81 -11.66
CA PHE A 434 -21.31 14.18 -10.86
C PHE A 434 -21.11 13.14 -9.77
N ASP A 435 -19.97 12.44 -9.81
CA ASP A 435 -19.57 11.47 -8.79
C ASP A 435 -18.58 12.09 -7.82
N THR A 436 -18.93 12.15 -6.53
CA THR A 436 -18.10 12.74 -5.47
C THR A 436 -16.83 11.93 -5.21
N MET A 437 -16.88 10.61 -5.33
CA MET A 437 -15.69 9.74 -5.21
C MET A 437 -14.68 10.04 -6.32
N LEU A 438 -15.14 10.13 -7.57
CA LEU A 438 -14.26 10.42 -8.71
C LEU A 438 -13.74 11.87 -8.66
N ALA A 439 -14.55 12.83 -8.21
CA ALA A 439 -14.13 14.21 -8.01
C ALA A 439 -12.98 14.29 -6.98
N HIS A 440 -13.11 13.62 -5.85
CA HIS A 440 -12.05 13.57 -4.85
C HIS A 440 -10.82 12.79 -5.35
N TYR A 441 -11.02 11.72 -6.10
CA TYR A 441 -9.93 10.94 -6.66
C TYR A 441 -9.02 11.75 -7.60
N VAL A 442 -9.58 12.58 -8.48
CA VAL A 442 -8.75 13.41 -9.37
C VAL A 442 -8.01 14.51 -8.63
N VAL A 443 -8.54 14.97 -7.48
CA VAL A 443 -7.90 15.98 -6.60
C VAL A 443 -6.80 15.34 -5.76
N GLN A 444 -7.05 14.19 -5.15
CA GLN A 444 -6.18 13.53 -4.17
C GLN A 444 -6.10 12.01 -4.40
N PRO A 445 -5.42 11.53 -5.46
CA PRO A 445 -5.49 10.13 -5.90
C PRO A 445 -4.92 9.10 -4.90
N GLU A 446 -4.22 9.53 -3.86
CA GLU A 446 -3.57 8.64 -2.87
C GLU A 446 -4.35 8.55 -1.55
N LEU A 447 -5.45 9.31 -1.38
CA LEU A 447 -6.25 9.31 -0.16
C LEU A 447 -7.44 8.34 -0.25
N HIS A 448 -8.21 8.26 0.85
CA HIS A 448 -9.47 7.55 0.85
C HIS A 448 -10.58 8.39 0.23
N HIS A 449 -11.44 7.77 -0.57
CA HIS A 449 -12.50 8.45 -1.31
C HIS A 449 -13.90 8.05 -0.83
N ASN A 450 -14.01 7.47 0.37
CA ASN A 450 -15.30 7.16 0.97
C ASN A 450 -15.96 8.43 1.52
N MET A 451 -17.27 8.40 1.61
CA MET A 451 -18.08 9.55 2.03
C MET A 451 -17.75 10.00 3.45
N ASP A 452 -17.58 9.08 4.39
CA ASP A 452 -17.21 9.38 5.79
C ASP A 452 -15.95 10.25 5.86
N TYR A 453 -14.89 9.85 5.15
CA TYR A 453 -13.63 10.59 5.10
C TYR A 453 -13.82 11.99 4.52
N MET A 454 -14.53 12.08 3.38
CA MET A 454 -14.75 13.37 2.71
C MET A 454 -15.66 14.29 3.51
N SER A 455 -16.70 13.77 4.16
CA SER A 455 -17.60 14.58 5.00
C SER A 455 -16.88 15.19 6.20
N GLU A 456 -15.97 14.43 6.84
CA GLU A 456 -15.17 14.97 7.94
C GLU A 456 -14.24 16.10 7.48
N ILE A 457 -13.57 15.94 6.32
CA ILE A 457 -12.58 16.92 5.83
C ILE A 457 -13.24 18.17 5.25
N TYR A 458 -14.27 17.97 4.41
CA TYR A 458 -14.84 19.09 3.64
C TYR A 458 -16.03 19.74 4.34
N LEU A 459 -16.78 18.97 5.13
CA LEU A 459 -18.00 19.48 5.79
C LEU A 459 -17.87 19.63 7.31
N ASN A 460 -16.76 19.16 7.89
CA ASN A 460 -16.61 19.06 9.36
C ASN A 460 -17.78 18.29 9.99
N TYR A 461 -18.18 17.19 9.35
CA TYR A 461 -19.35 16.41 9.68
C TYR A 461 -19.01 14.91 9.72
N LYS A 462 -19.45 14.23 10.78
CA LYS A 462 -19.30 12.79 10.96
C LYS A 462 -20.63 12.11 10.63
N THR A 463 -20.64 11.28 9.59
CA THR A 463 -21.79 10.47 9.17
C THR A 463 -22.06 9.31 10.12
N VAL A 464 -23.26 8.77 10.08
CA VAL A 464 -23.61 7.50 10.70
C VAL A 464 -22.94 6.36 9.90
N HIS A 465 -22.19 5.49 10.58
CA HIS A 465 -21.55 4.35 9.90
C HIS A 465 -22.56 3.20 9.74
N ILE A 466 -22.50 2.50 8.61
CA ILE A 466 -23.37 1.35 8.31
C ILE A 466 -23.32 0.28 9.42
N GLU A 467 -22.17 0.09 10.08
CA GLU A 467 -22.04 -0.84 11.21
C GLU A 467 -22.85 -0.41 12.45
N GLU A 468 -23.32 0.83 12.52
CA GLU A 468 -24.22 1.29 13.60
C GLU A 468 -25.64 0.77 13.36
N LEU A 469 -26.02 0.50 12.10
CA LEU A 469 -27.31 -0.06 11.72
C LEU A 469 -27.31 -1.58 11.73
N ILE A 470 -26.35 -2.20 11.02
CA ILE A 470 -26.34 -3.66 10.78
C ILE A 470 -25.42 -4.42 11.73
N GLY A 471 -24.69 -3.72 12.59
CA GLY A 471 -23.73 -4.32 13.52
C GLY A 471 -22.32 -4.51 12.94
N PRO A 472 -21.34 -4.80 13.81
CA PRO A 472 -19.94 -4.93 13.41
C PRO A 472 -19.69 -6.13 12.50
N LYS A 473 -18.67 -6.01 11.60
CA LYS A 473 -18.27 -7.08 10.68
C LYS A 473 -18.01 -8.39 11.40
N GLY A 474 -18.65 -9.47 10.95
CA GLY A 474 -18.46 -10.82 11.49
C GLY A 474 -19.70 -11.67 11.52
N LYS A 475 -19.61 -12.82 12.23
CA LYS A 475 -20.78 -13.70 12.46
C LYS A 475 -21.81 -12.97 13.32
N GLY A 476 -22.90 -12.54 12.71
CA GLY A 476 -23.99 -11.84 13.40
C GLY A 476 -24.25 -10.43 12.86
N GLN A 477 -23.49 -9.96 11.88
CA GLN A 477 -23.84 -8.77 11.14
C GLN A 477 -25.14 -9.03 10.36
N LYS A 478 -26.13 -8.13 10.53
CA LYS A 478 -27.41 -8.20 9.80
C LYS A 478 -27.21 -7.80 8.34
N ASN A 479 -28.11 -8.22 7.48
CA ASN A 479 -28.23 -7.64 6.15
C ASN A 479 -29.06 -6.35 6.23
N MET A 480 -28.76 -5.36 5.37
CA MET A 480 -29.57 -4.14 5.29
C MET A 480 -31.04 -4.48 5.02
N GLY A 481 -31.28 -5.54 4.25
CA GLY A 481 -32.60 -6.09 3.99
C GLY A 481 -33.36 -6.67 5.18
N ASP A 482 -32.72 -6.91 6.31
CA ASP A 482 -33.38 -7.35 7.55
C ASP A 482 -33.97 -6.19 8.35
N LEU A 483 -33.66 -4.93 7.94
CA LEU A 483 -34.13 -3.73 8.59
C LEU A 483 -35.44 -3.24 7.99
N THR A 484 -36.22 -2.55 8.81
CA THR A 484 -37.46 -1.87 8.35
C THR A 484 -37.11 -0.54 7.67
N PRO A 485 -37.96 0.01 6.79
CA PRO A 485 -37.76 1.34 6.22
C PRO A 485 -37.55 2.45 7.26
N GLN A 486 -38.21 2.34 8.43
CA GLN A 486 -38.09 3.27 9.56
C GLN A 486 -36.74 3.23 10.24
N GLU A 487 -36.03 2.09 10.19
CA GLU A 487 -34.66 1.96 10.71
C GLU A 487 -33.62 2.47 9.73
N VAL A 488 -33.91 2.49 8.43
CA VAL A 488 -32.96 2.81 7.35
C VAL A 488 -33.06 4.29 6.90
N TYR A 489 -34.26 4.90 6.94
CA TYR A 489 -34.51 6.16 6.23
C TYR A 489 -33.61 7.34 6.67
N GLU A 490 -33.29 7.46 7.97
CA GLU A 490 -32.44 8.55 8.44
C GLU A 490 -31.00 8.41 7.90
N TYR A 491 -30.45 7.20 7.92
CA TYR A 491 -29.15 6.86 7.36
C TYR A 491 -29.11 7.16 5.84
N ALA A 492 -30.05 6.61 5.09
CA ALA A 492 -30.13 6.80 3.64
C ALA A 492 -30.33 8.27 3.22
N CYS A 493 -31.14 9.02 3.98
CA CYS A 493 -31.30 10.44 3.76
C CYS A 493 -30.04 11.24 4.06
N GLU A 494 -29.30 10.88 5.12
CA GLU A 494 -28.01 11.48 5.44
C GLU A 494 -27.00 11.28 4.30
N ASP A 495 -26.92 10.07 3.73
CA ASP A 495 -26.01 9.75 2.63
C ASP A 495 -26.30 10.62 1.40
N ALA A 496 -27.55 10.78 1.01
CA ALA A 496 -27.94 11.67 -0.10
C ALA A 496 -27.65 13.16 0.21
N ASP A 497 -27.95 13.62 1.42
CA ASP A 497 -27.72 15.02 1.83
C ASP A 497 -26.23 15.36 1.89
N VAL A 498 -25.42 14.50 2.50
CA VAL A 498 -23.96 14.66 2.56
C VAL A 498 -23.36 14.63 1.16
N THR A 499 -23.79 13.74 0.30
CA THR A 499 -23.37 13.66 -1.10
C THR A 499 -23.66 14.96 -1.86
N LEU A 500 -24.85 15.55 -1.67
CA LEU A 500 -25.20 16.84 -2.24
C LEU A 500 -24.27 17.96 -1.75
N GLN A 501 -23.99 17.99 -0.45
CA GLN A 501 -23.17 19.02 0.17
C GLN A 501 -21.69 18.92 -0.23
N LEU A 502 -21.17 17.73 -0.47
CA LEU A 502 -19.78 17.46 -0.91
C LEU A 502 -19.49 17.99 -2.32
N MET A 503 -20.49 18.09 -3.18
CA MET A 503 -20.30 18.56 -4.57
C MET A 503 -19.63 19.93 -4.64
N LYS A 504 -20.06 20.89 -3.82
CA LYS A 504 -19.57 22.28 -3.88
C LYS A 504 -18.08 22.40 -3.51
N PRO A 505 -17.61 21.91 -2.35
CA PRO A 505 -16.20 21.97 -2.00
C PRO A 505 -15.32 21.15 -2.96
N LEU A 506 -15.79 20.01 -3.47
CA LEU A 506 -15.02 19.22 -4.42
C LEU A 506 -14.86 19.93 -5.76
N LYS A 507 -15.89 20.62 -6.27
CA LYS A 507 -15.77 21.47 -7.47
C LYS A 507 -14.73 22.58 -7.27
N ALA A 508 -14.74 23.25 -6.12
CA ALA A 508 -13.77 24.30 -5.81
C ALA A 508 -12.32 23.76 -5.75
N GLU A 509 -12.13 22.56 -5.15
CA GLU A 509 -10.82 21.93 -5.12
C GLU A 509 -10.36 21.49 -6.54
N MET A 510 -11.26 20.95 -7.36
CA MET A 510 -10.91 20.62 -8.75
C MET A 510 -10.46 21.85 -9.55
N GLU A 511 -11.15 22.98 -9.44
CA GLU A 511 -10.76 24.26 -10.07
C GLU A 511 -9.37 24.72 -9.58
N LYS A 512 -9.15 24.71 -8.26
CA LYS A 512 -7.89 25.10 -7.62
C LYS A 512 -6.73 24.22 -8.12
N PHE A 513 -6.93 22.93 -8.26
CA PHE A 513 -5.91 21.99 -8.72
C PHE A 513 -5.90 21.82 -10.25
N LYS A 514 -6.81 22.46 -10.99
CA LYS A 514 -6.91 22.41 -12.47
C LYS A 514 -7.03 20.98 -13.04
N VAL A 515 -7.86 20.15 -12.39
CA VAL A 515 -8.08 18.76 -12.77
C VAL A 515 -9.46 18.48 -13.36
N GLU A 516 -10.27 19.54 -13.61
CA GLU A 516 -11.63 19.44 -14.16
C GLU A 516 -11.65 18.72 -15.50
N ARG A 517 -10.62 18.90 -16.33
CA ARG A 517 -10.54 18.23 -17.62
C ARG A 517 -10.44 16.70 -17.45
N VAL A 518 -9.62 16.23 -16.52
CA VAL A 518 -9.51 14.79 -16.24
C VAL A 518 -10.84 14.24 -15.74
N PHE A 519 -11.52 14.97 -14.87
CA PHE A 519 -12.82 14.59 -14.35
C PHE A 519 -13.90 14.56 -15.44
N ASN A 520 -14.07 15.67 -16.19
CA ASN A 520 -15.18 15.84 -17.15
C ASN A 520 -14.97 15.08 -18.46
N ASP A 521 -13.73 14.98 -18.98
CA ASP A 521 -13.46 14.42 -20.30
C ASP A 521 -13.06 12.94 -20.23
N ILE A 522 -12.60 12.44 -19.06
CA ILE A 522 -12.08 11.09 -18.93
C ILE A 522 -12.89 10.28 -17.90
N GLU A 523 -12.88 10.67 -16.61
CA GLU A 523 -13.40 9.79 -15.55
C GLU A 523 -14.93 9.70 -15.55
N MET A 524 -15.63 10.83 -15.66
CA MET A 524 -17.09 10.84 -15.68
C MET A 524 -17.67 10.14 -16.93
N PRO A 525 -17.19 10.40 -18.16
CA PRO A 525 -17.68 9.66 -19.32
C PRO A 525 -17.34 8.17 -19.31
N LEU A 526 -16.26 7.76 -18.66
CA LEU A 526 -15.86 6.36 -18.55
C LEU A 526 -16.77 5.57 -17.59
N MET A 527 -17.30 6.20 -16.54
CA MET A 527 -18.08 5.52 -15.51
C MET A 527 -19.26 4.70 -16.07
N PRO A 528 -20.14 5.23 -16.94
CA PRO A 528 -21.22 4.43 -17.55
C PRO A 528 -20.71 3.32 -18.49
N VAL A 529 -19.54 3.50 -19.14
CA VAL A 529 -18.91 2.46 -19.95
C VAL A 529 -18.51 1.27 -19.08
N LEU A 530 -17.86 1.55 -17.96
CA LEU A 530 -17.47 0.51 -16.99
C LEU A 530 -18.70 -0.18 -16.38
N ALA A 531 -19.75 0.56 -16.05
CA ALA A 531 -21.01 -0.01 -15.57
C ALA A 531 -21.59 -0.99 -16.59
N LYS A 532 -21.54 -0.64 -17.88
CA LYS A 532 -22.00 -1.50 -18.98
C LYS A 532 -21.12 -2.75 -19.13
N MET A 533 -19.79 -2.58 -19.04
CA MET A 533 -18.85 -3.72 -19.07
C MET A 533 -19.07 -4.68 -17.91
N GLU A 534 -19.27 -4.17 -16.70
CA GLU A 534 -19.58 -4.98 -15.52
C GLU A 534 -20.87 -5.77 -15.69
N ARG A 535 -21.91 -5.17 -16.26
CA ARG A 535 -23.16 -5.87 -16.58
C ARG A 535 -23.01 -6.90 -17.70
N ASN A 536 -22.22 -6.58 -18.74
CA ASN A 536 -21.93 -7.54 -19.79
C ASN A 536 -21.28 -8.80 -19.23
N GLY A 537 -20.30 -8.65 -18.33
CA GLY A 537 -19.52 -9.74 -17.81
C GLY A 537 -18.73 -10.46 -18.92
N VAL A 538 -18.15 -11.60 -18.57
CA VAL A 538 -17.43 -12.46 -19.53
C VAL A 538 -17.85 -13.90 -19.36
N CYS A 539 -18.03 -14.60 -20.46
CA CYS A 539 -18.38 -16.03 -20.48
C CYS A 539 -17.15 -16.87 -20.09
N LEU A 540 -17.39 -17.87 -19.26
CA LEU A 540 -16.37 -18.85 -18.86
C LEU A 540 -16.79 -20.25 -19.32
N ASP A 541 -15.95 -20.89 -20.13
CA ASP A 541 -16.07 -22.32 -20.41
C ASP A 541 -15.54 -23.12 -19.23
N THR A 542 -16.46 -23.50 -18.34
CA THR A 542 -16.12 -24.24 -17.12
C THR A 542 -15.66 -25.66 -17.41
N ALA A 543 -16.07 -26.25 -18.56
CA ALA A 543 -15.64 -27.59 -18.97
C ALA A 543 -14.19 -27.58 -19.43
N ALA A 544 -13.82 -26.64 -20.31
CA ALA A 544 -12.42 -26.43 -20.74
C ALA A 544 -11.52 -26.12 -19.56
N LEU A 545 -12.00 -25.31 -18.60
CA LEU A 545 -11.24 -24.98 -17.39
C LEU A 545 -11.04 -26.21 -16.48
N ALA A 546 -12.06 -27.07 -16.36
CA ALA A 546 -11.97 -28.31 -15.60
C ALA A 546 -10.96 -29.30 -16.23
N GLU A 547 -10.94 -29.40 -17.57
CA GLU A 547 -9.96 -30.21 -18.29
C GLU A 547 -8.53 -29.72 -18.05
N THR A 548 -8.29 -28.40 -18.21
CA THR A 548 -7.01 -27.78 -17.89
C THR A 548 -6.62 -28.05 -16.43
N GLY A 549 -7.60 -28.00 -15.51
CA GLY A 549 -7.39 -28.33 -14.10
C GLY A 549 -6.95 -29.76 -13.83
N GLN A 550 -7.50 -30.72 -14.56
CA GLN A 550 -7.05 -32.12 -14.48
C GLN A 550 -5.60 -32.29 -14.94
N HIS A 551 -5.23 -31.65 -16.05
CA HIS A 551 -3.84 -31.64 -16.52
C HIS A 551 -2.87 -31.01 -15.52
N PHE A 552 -3.24 -29.87 -14.94
CA PHE A 552 -2.41 -29.19 -13.94
C PHE A 552 -2.26 -30.02 -12.66
N LYS A 553 -3.33 -30.65 -12.19
CA LYS A 553 -3.30 -31.53 -11.00
C LYS A 553 -2.43 -32.76 -11.23
N ALA A 554 -2.54 -33.40 -12.39
CA ALA A 554 -1.71 -34.55 -12.76
C ALA A 554 -0.21 -34.18 -12.85
N ARG A 555 0.09 -33.02 -13.47
CA ARG A 555 1.48 -32.52 -13.57
C ARG A 555 2.02 -32.09 -12.19
N MET A 556 1.20 -31.52 -11.35
CA MET A 556 1.58 -31.16 -9.98
C MET A 556 1.94 -32.39 -9.16
N GLN A 557 1.14 -33.47 -9.24
CA GLN A 557 1.44 -34.75 -8.60
C GLN A 557 2.73 -35.38 -9.12
N GLN A 558 3.01 -35.25 -10.42
CA GLN A 558 4.28 -35.71 -10.97
C GLN A 558 5.46 -34.91 -10.42
N LEU A 559 5.35 -33.61 -10.36
CA LEU A 559 6.37 -32.74 -9.76
C LEU A 559 6.60 -33.06 -8.28
N GLU A 560 5.54 -33.37 -7.53
CA GLU A 560 5.65 -33.76 -6.11
C GLU A 560 6.53 -35.03 -5.95
N LYS A 561 6.28 -36.04 -6.76
CA LYS A 561 7.11 -37.29 -6.77
C LYS A 561 8.57 -36.96 -7.08
N GLU A 562 8.81 -36.21 -8.14
CA GLU A 562 10.17 -35.86 -8.57
C GLU A 562 10.90 -34.99 -7.53
N ILE A 563 10.17 -34.11 -6.83
CA ILE A 563 10.72 -33.28 -5.73
C ILE A 563 11.10 -34.20 -4.56
N TYR A 564 10.25 -35.13 -4.17
CA TYR A 564 10.53 -36.07 -3.07
C TYR A 564 11.69 -37.00 -3.39
N GLU A 565 11.79 -37.49 -4.64
CA GLU A 565 12.95 -38.29 -5.10
C GLU A 565 14.25 -37.49 -4.98
N LEU A 566 14.24 -36.21 -5.41
CA LEU A 566 15.42 -35.35 -5.35
C LEU A 566 15.78 -34.93 -3.92
N ALA A 567 14.80 -34.83 -3.04
CA ALA A 567 14.99 -34.50 -1.63
C ALA A 567 15.37 -35.73 -0.78
N GLY A 568 15.10 -36.94 -1.28
CA GLY A 568 15.30 -38.21 -0.54
C GLY A 568 14.24 -38.49 0.53
N ARG A 569 13.22 -37.67 0.64
CA ARG A 569 12.09 -37.78 1.60
C ARG A 569 10.87 -36.98 1.17
N GLU A 570 9.72 -37.35 1.71
CA GLU A 570 8.49 -36.53 1.61
C GLU A 570 8.52 -35.33 2.59
N PHE A 571 7.96 -34.23 2.17
CA PHE A 571 7.78 -33.00 2.97
C PHE A 571 6.69 -32.10 2.39
N THR A 572 6.22 -31.14 3.15
CA THR A 572 5.19 -30.21 2.69
C THR A 572 5.81 -29.11 1.80
N ILE A 573 5.72 -29.25 0.47
CA ILE A 573 6.31 -28.33 -0.53
C ILE A 573 5.76 -26.92 -0.41
N SER A 574 4.54 -26.76 0.10
CA SER A 574 3.93 -25.44 0.37
C SER A 574 4.39 -24.79 1.67
N SER A 575 5.17 -25.49 2.52
CA SER A 575 5.73 -24.96 3.75
C SER A 575 7.08 -24.28 3.48
N PRO A 576 7.20 -22.96 3.59
CA PRO A 576 8.50 -22.27 3.42
C PRO A 576 9.58 -22.81 4.35
N LYS A 577 9.19 -23.22 5.57
CA LYS A 577 10.09 -23.79 6.56
C LYS A 577 10.71 -25.10 6.08
N GLN A 578 9.87 -26.08 5.67
CA GLN A 578 10.34 -27.39 5.26
C GLN A 578 11.11 -27.33 3.92
N VAL A 579 10.69 -26.46 3.00
CA VAL A 579 11.46 -26.19 1.77
C VAL A 579 12.84 -25.62 2.11
N GLY A 580 12.90 -24.69 3.07
CA GLY A 580 14.16 -24.11 3.53
C GLY A 580 15.09 -25.15 4.16
N GLU A 581 14.57 -26.04 5.00
CA GLU A 581 15.32 -27.16 5.59
C GLU A 581 15.92 -28.07 4.51
N VAL A 582 15.11 -28.49 3.53
CA VAL A 582 15.57 -29.33 2.42
C VAL A 582 16.66 -28.63 1.58
N LEU A 583 16.43 -27.40 1.17
CA LEU A 583 17.36 -26.71 0.25
C LEU A 583 18.65 -26.25 0.91
N PHE A 584 18.61 -25.81 2.17
CA PHE A 584 19.74 -25.15 2.81
C PHE A 584 20.43 -26.00 3.89
N ASP A 585 19.68 -26.83 4.62
CA ASP A 585 20.27 -27.67 5.66
C ASP A 585 20.68 -29.06 5.10
N GLU A 586 19.84 -29.71 4.25
CA GLU A 586 20.08 -31.03 3.73
C GLU A 586 20.89 -30.97 2.42
N LEU A 587 20.42 -30.26 1.40
CA LEU A 587 21.09 -30.15 0.10
C LEU A 587 22.20 -29.09 0.06
N LYS A 588 22.29 -28.21 1.06
CA LYS A 588 23.33 -27.17 1.23
C LYS A 588 23.56 -26.29 0.00
N LEU A 589 22.49 -25.93 -0.72
CA LEU A 589 22.60 -25.20 -1.99
C LEU A 589 23.16 -23.77 -1.80
N ASN A 590 23.08 -23.20 -0.61
CA ASN A 590 23.68 -21.93 -0.27
C ASN A 590 24.05 -21.86 1.23
N GLU A 591 25.30 -22.00 1.54
CA GLU A 591 25.82 -21.94 2.92
C GLU A 591 25.62 -20.55 3.58
N LYS A 592 25.42 -19.50 2.78
CA LYS A 592 25.17 -18.13 3.22
C LYS A 592 23.69 -17.73 3.08
N ALA A 593 22.77 -18.72 3.07
CA ALA A 593 21.34 -18.44 2.93
C ALA A 593 20.85 -17.54 4.07
N LYS A 594 20.19 -16.44 3.70
CA LYS A 594 19.62 -15.49 4.67
C LYS A 594 18.39 -16.11 5.34
N LYS A 595 18.40 -16.13 6.65
CA LYS A 595 17.20 -16.45 7.44
C LYS A 595 16.36 -15.19 7.62
N THR A 596 15.06 -15.37 7.58
CA THR A 596 14.10 -14.32 7.92
C THR A 596 14.21 -13.96 9.41
N LYS A 597 13.60 -12.86 9.82
CA LYS A 597 13.59 -12.46 11.24
C LYS A 597 12.97 -13.51 12.18
N SER A 598 12.17 -14.45 11.65
CA SER A 598 11.62 -15.60 12.39
C SER A 598 12.56 -16.83 12.43
N GLY A 599 13.81 -16.68 12.00
CA GLY A 599 14.81 -17.75 11.98
C GLY A 599 14.63 -18.79 10.86
N GLN A 600 13.62 -18.62 9.99
CA GLN A 600 13.37 -19.49 8.86
C GLN A 600 14.15 -19.01 7.62
N TYR A 601 14.55 -19.92 6.75
CA TYR A 601 15.14 -19.56 5.47
C TYR A 601 14.11 -18.83 4.58
N SER A 602 14.56 -17.78 3.89
CA SER A 602 13.76 -17.18 2.85
C SER A 602 13.67 -18.11 1.65
N THR A 603 12.47 -18.52 1.27
CA THR A 603 12.19 -19.35 0.09
C THR A 603 11.27 -18.64 -0.89
N GLY A 604 11.33 -17.29 -0.91
CA GLY A 604 10.61 -16.49 -1.90
C GLY A 604 11.08 -16.77 -3.33
N GLU A 605 10.26 -16.40 -4.30
CA GLU A 605 10.50 -16.66 -5.71
C GLU A 605 11.87 -16.14 -6.18
N GLU A 606 12.25 -14.90 -5.82
CA GLU A 606 13.54 -14.32 -6.15
C GLU A 606 14.72 -15.14 -5.63
N VAL A 607 14.61 -15.65 -4.39
CA VAL A 607 15.67 -16.46 -3.75
C VAL A 607 15.80 -17.81 -4.46
N LEU A 608 14.66 -18.40 -4.83
CA LEU A 608 14.66 -19.70 -5.52
C LEU A 608 15.13 -19.54 -6.97
N GLU A 609 14.71 -18.49 -7.68
CA GLU A 609 15.21 -18.25 -9.06
C GLU A 609 16.73 -18.08 -9.10
N ALA A 610 17.32 -17.37 -8.14
CA ALA A 610 18.78 -17.26 -8.01
C ALA A 610 19.50 -18.60 -7.75
N LEU A 611 18.76 -19.63 -7.31
CA LEU A 611 19.28 -20.97 -7.06
C LEU A 611 18.93 -21.99 -8.15
N ARG A 612 18.16 -21.58 -9.15
CA ARG A 612 17.59 -22.46 -10.18
C ARG A 612 18.63 -23.30 -10.91
N SER A 613 19.80 -22.72 -11.20
CA SER A 613 20.91 -23.41 -11.88
C SER A 613 21.70 -24.36 -10.98
N LYS A 614 21.54 -24.27 -9.64
CA LYS A 614 22.35 -25.04 -8.70
C LYS A 614 21.86 -26.47 -8.48
N HIS A 615 20.55 -26.70 -8.56
CA HIS A 615 19.97 -28.02 -8.35
C HIS A 615 18.60 -28.15 -9.03
N PRO A 616 18.29 -29.27 -9.70
CA PRO A 616 17.03 -29.50 -10.43
C PRO A 616 15.78 -29.36 -9.55
N ILE A 617 15.85 -29.63 -8.26
CA ILE A 617 14.75 -29.56 -7.30
C ILE A 617 14.16 -28.14 -7.24
N VAL A 618 15.01 -27.10 -7.38
CA VAL A 618 14.61 -25.70 -7.25
C VAL A 618 13.62 -25.31 -8.36
N GLY A 619 13.96 -25.66 -9.61
CA GLY A 619 13.06 -25.41 -10.75
C GLY A 619 11.72 -26.15 -10.62
N LYS A 620 11.75 -27.39 -10.06
CA LYS A 620 10.54 -28.19 -9.84
C LYS A 620 9.66 -27.61 -8.72
N ILE A 621 10.26 -27.12 -7.63
CA ILE A 621 9.54 -26.42 -6.55
C ILE A 621 8.89 -25.13 -7.06
N LEU A 622 9.59 -24.35 -7.88
CA LEU A 622 9.03 -23.15 -8.52
C LEU A 622 7.83 -23.50 -9.42
N SER A 623 7.97 -24.50 -10.27
CA SER A 623 6.89 -24.99 -11.14
C SER A 623 5.69 -25.52 -10.34
N HIS A 624 5.93 -26.30 -9.29
CA HIS A 624 4.87 -26.79 -8.39
C HIS A 624 4.09 -25.65 -7.73
N ARG A 625 4.80 -24.64 -7.21
CA ARG A 625 4.17 -23.45 -6.58
C ARG A 625 3.36 -22.63 -7.58
N ALA A 626 3.88 -22.46 -8.81
CA ALA A 626 3.17 -21.77 -9.88
C ALA A 626 1.86 -22.49 -10.23
N LEU A 627 1.90 -23.80 -10.46
CA LEU A 627 0.70 -24.62 -10.74
C LEU A 627 -0.29 -24.58 -9.57
N LYS A 628 0.18 -24.71 -8.33
CA LYS A 628 -0.69 -24.65 -7.15
C LYS A 628 -1.41 -23.31 -7.05
N LYS A 629 -0.71 -22.19 -7.34
CA LYS A 629 -1.31 -20.85 -7.38
C LYS A 629 -2.37 -20.75 -8.48
N LEU A 630 -2.07 -21.25 -9.69
CA LEU A 630 -3.01 -21.23 -10.81
C LEU A 630 -4.27 -22.06 -10.53
N ILE A 631 -4.10 -23.25 -9.95
CA ILE A 631 -5.22 -24.13 -9.58
C ILE A 631 -6.11 -23.42 -8.54
N GLY A 632 -5.53 -22.94 -7.43
CA GLY A 632 -6.31 -22.35 -6.35
C GLY A 632 -6.97 -21.03 -6.72
N THR A 633 -6.25 -20.16 -7.47
CA THR A 633 -6.72 -18.80 -7.77
C THR A 633 -7.70 -18.76 -8.94
N TYR A 634 -7.54 -19.64 -9.94
CA TYR A 634 -8.34 -19.59 -11.17
C TYR A 634 -9.17 -20.85 -11.40
N ILE A 635 -8.55 -22.04 -11.42
CA ILE A 635 -9.24 -23.29 -11.78
C ILE A 635 -10.37 -23.61 -10.80
N ASP A 636 -10.09 -23.60 -9.50
CA ASP A 636 -11.07 -23.98 -8.47
C ASP A 636 -11.96 -22.80 -8.02
N ALA A 637 -11.54 -21.56 -8.28
CA ALA A 637 -12.24 -20.36 -7.82
C ALA A 637 -13.19 -19.78 -8.87
N LEU A 638 -12.75 -19.60 -10.14
CA LEU A 638 -13.55 -18.92 -11.16
C LEU A 638 -14.91 -19.57 -11.44
N PRO A 639 -15.06 -20.92 -11.53
CA PRO A 639 -16.37 -21.53 -11.76
C PRO A 639 -17.41 -21.19 -10.68
N LYS A 640 -16.97 -20.92 -9.44
CA LYS A 640 -17.86 -20.57 -8.33
C LYS A 640 -18.33 -19.11 -8.39
N LEU A 641 -17.70 -18.31 -9.21
CA LEU A 641 -18.00 -16.88 -9.39
C LEU A 641 -18.88 -16.63 -10.62
N VAL A 642 -19.21 -17.68 -11.38
CA VAL A 642 -20.18 -17.57 -12.47
C VAL A 642 -21.55 -17.27 -11.86
N ASN A 643 -22.13 -16.14 -12.21
CA ASN A 643 -23.45 -15.75 -11.75
C ASN A 643 -24.51 -16.69 -12.37
N PRO A 644 -25.34 -17.36 -11.56
CA PRO A 644 -26.30 -18.34 -12.06
C PRO A 644 -27.44 -17.75 -12.90
N GLN A 645 -27.69 -16.44 -12.79
CA GLN A 645 -28.73 -15.77 -13.55
C GLN A 645 -28.27 -15.34 -14.95
N THR A 646 -27.00 -14.89 -15.05
CA THR A 646 -26.44 -14.39 -16.31
C THR A 646 -25.58 -15.41 -17.04
N GLY A 647 -25.05 -16.42 -16.35
CA GLY A 647 -24.06 -17.36 -16.87
C GLY A 647 -22.65 -16.78 -17.04
N HIS A 648 -22.42 -15.53 -16.61
CA HIS A 648 -21.16 -14.80 -16.79
C HIS A 648 -20.43 -14.57 -15.46
N ILE A 649 -19.13 -14.27 -15.55
CA ILE A 649 -18.36 -13.68 -14.45
C ILE A 649 -18.44 -12.17 -14.59
N HIS A 650 -18.81 -11.49 -13.51
CA HIS A 650 -18.87 -10.04 -13.42
C HIS A 650 -17.75 -9.54 -12.50
N THR A 651 -16.70 -8.95 -13.08
CA THR A 651 -15.67 -8.26 -12.32
C THR A 651 -16.09 -6.82 -12.06
N SER A 652 -15.57 -6.20 -11.00
CA SER A 652 -15.69 -4.76 -10.76
C SER A 652 -14.46 -4.03 -11.29
N PHE A 653 -14.64 -3.01 -12.11
CA PHE A 653 -13.58 -2.12 -12.59
C PHE A 653 -13.53 -0.86 -11.73
N ASN A 654 -12.47 -0.68 -10.96
CA ASN A 654 -12.34 0.43 -10.03
C ASN A 654 -11.48 1.55 -10.63
N GLN A 655 -12.04 2.77 -10.70
CA GLN A 655 -11.36 3.97 -11.19
C GLN A 655 -10.51 4.64 -10.11
N ALA A 656 -10.95 4.62 -8.86
CA ALA A 656 -10.41 5.40 -7.75
C ALA A 656 -9.49 4.61 -6.80
N VAL A 657 -8.68 3.67 -7.32
CA VAL A 657 -7.81 2.82 -6.50
C VAL A 657 -6.34 3.06 -6.77
N THR A 658 -5.96 3.28 -8.04
CA THR A 658 -4.56 3.42 -8.40
C THR A 658 -4.15 4.89 -8.51
N ALA A 659 -3.03 5.26 -7.91
CA ALA A 659 -2.51 6.63 -8.02
C ALA A 659 -2.02 7.01 -9.44
N THR A 660 -1.91 6.03 -10.34
CA THR A 660 -1.45 6.24 -11.72
C THR A 660 -2.57 6.52 -12.72
N GLY A 661 -3.83 6.41 -12.31
CA GLY A 661 -4.96 6.50 -13.23
C GLY A 661 -5.36 5.17 -13.90
N ARG A 662 -4.57 4.11 -13.74
CA ARG A 662 -4.95 2.78 -14.27
C ARG A 662 -6.19 2.25 -13.57
N LEU A 663 -7.02 1.51 -14.31
CA LEU A 663 -8.10 0.74 -13.72
C LEU A 663 -7.55 -0.42 -12.90
N SER A 664 -8.25 -0.81 -11.86
CA SER A 664 -8.03 -2.08 -11.18
C SER A 664 -9.27 -2.96 -11.29
N SER A 665 -9.07 -4.27 -11.32
CA SER A 665 -10.15 -5.25 -11.38
C SER A 665 -10.24 -6.00 -10.05
N SER A 666 -11.44 -6.23 -9.54
CA SER A 666 -11.67 -6.96 -8.30
C SER A 666 -12.95 -7.79 -8.35
N ASN A 667 -12.99 -8.84 -7.52
CA ASN A 667 -14.16 -9.71 -7.33
C ASN A 667 -14.70 -10.39 -8.61
N PRO A 668 -13.87 -11.10 -9.41
CA PRO A 668 -12.44 -11.42 -9.27
C PRO A 668 -11.50 -10.43 -9.97
N ASN A 669 -10.21 -10.44 -9.61
CA ASN A 669 -9.22 -9.68 -10.38
C ASN A 669 -8.83 -10.44 -11.66
N LEU A 670 -9.41 -10.03 -12.78
CA LEU A 670 -9.15 -10.63 -14.10
C LEU A 670 -7.93 -10.03 -14.82
N GLN A 671 -7.39 -8.91 -14.36
CA GLN A 671 -6.18 -8.28 -14.90
C GLN A 671 -4.90 -9.03 -14.53
N ASN A 672 -4.95 -9.91 -13.53
CA ASN A 672 -3.79 -10.68 -13.06
C ASN A 672 -3.70 -12.09 -13.67
N ILE A 673 -4.55 -12.44 -14.64
CA ILE A 673 -4.45 -13.73 -15.34
C ILE A 673 -3.15 -13.73 -16.15
N PRO A 674 -2.24 -14.73 -15.90
CA PRO A 674 -0.90 -14.68 -16.46
C PRO A 674 -0.87 -14.68 -17.98
N VAL A 675 -0.04 -13.80 -18.56
CA VAL A 675 0.23 -13.73 -20.00
C VAL A 675 1.47 -14.55 -20.37
N ARG A 676 2.41 -14.68 -19.42
CA ARG A 676 3.69 -15.33 -19.62
C ARG A 676 3.65 -16.78 -19.11
N GLY A 677 4.29 -17.66 -19.86
CA GLY A 677 4.34 -19.09 -19.55
C GLY A 677 3.13 -19.85 -20.10
N ASP A 678 3.40 -21.09 -20.57
CA ASP A 678 2.38 -21.92 -21.24
C ASP A 678 1.19 -22.21 -20.31
N ASP A 679 1.45 -22.49 -19.05
CA ASP A 679 0.41 -22.82 -18.05
C ASP A 679 -0.55 -21.65 -17.79
N GLY A 680 -0.04 -20.40 -17.72
CA GLY A 680 -0.86 -19.22 -17.54
C GLY A 680 -1.75 -18.92 -18.75
N ARG A 681 -1.20 -19.16 -19.94
CA ARG A 681 -1.91 -18.97 -21.21
C ARG A 681 -3.06 -19.96 -21.37
N GLU A 682 -2.93 -21.20 -20.90
CA GLU A 682 -4.00 -22.20 -20.96
C GLU A 682 -5.30 -21.77 -20.25
N ILE A 683 -5.19 -20.98 -19.16
CA ILE A 683 -6.36 -20.44 -18.45
C ILE A 683 -7.16 -19.49 -19.33
N ARG A 684 -6.51 -18.74 -20.23
CA ARG A 684 -7.17 -17.81 -21.15
C ARG A 684 -8.06 -18.51 -22.15
N LYS A 685 -7.87 -19.79 -22.45
CA LYS A 685 -8.75 -20.58 -23.31
C LYS A 685 -10.16 -20.70 -22.77
N ALA A 686 -10.31 -20.65 -21.44
CA ALA A 686 -11.62 -20.74 -20.82
C ALA A 686 -12.48 -19.47 -20.95
N PHE A 687 -11.86 -18.34 -21.32
CA PHE A 687 -12.61 -17.10 -21.55
C PHE A 687 -13.05 -17.05 -22.99
N VAL A 688 -14.36 -17.17 -23.20
CA VAL A 688 -15.00 -17.31 -24.51
C VAL A 688 -16.00 -16.19 -24.77
N PRO A 689 -16.32 -15.86 -26.02
CA PRO A 689 -17.37 -14.92 -26.34
C PRO A 689 -18.76 -15.53 -26.07
N GLU A 690 -19.79 -14.72 -26.17
CA GLU A 690 -21.18 -15.23 -26.20
C GLU A 690 -21.45 -16.14 -27.42
N GLU A 691 -22.48 -16.96 -27.34
CA GLU A 691 -22.87 -17.84 -28.43
C GLU A 691 -23.16 -17.05 -29.73
N GLY A 692 -22.60 -17.47 -30.84
CA GLY A 692 -22.70 -16.77 -32.13
C GLY A 692 -21.78 -15.58 -32.30
N CYS A 693 -20.91 -15.31 -31.31
CA CYS A 693 -19.93 -14.22 -31.33
C CYS A 693 -18.49 -14.74 -31.50
N THR A 694 -17.62 -13.84 -31.89
CA THR A 694 -16.16 -14.03 -31.94
C THR A 694 -15.50 -13.23 -30.83
N PHE A 695 -14.51 -13.82 -30.19
CA PHE A 695 -13.67 -13.08 -29.22
C PHE A 695 -12.71 -12.18 -30.02
N PHE A 696 -12.76 -10.89 -29.76
CA PHE A 696 -11.92 -9.90 -30.43
C PHE A 696 -11.09 -9.17 -29.38
N SER A 697 -9.77 -9.09 -29.59
CA SER A 697 -8.83 -8.39 -28.74
C SER A 697 -8.12 -7.29 -29.54
N ALA A 698 -7.91 -6.15 -28.89
CA ALA A 698 -7.13 -5.04 -29.43
C ALA A 698 -6.19 -4.51 -28.34
N ASP A 699 -4.88 -4.51 -28.62
CA ASP A 699 -3.83 -4.13 -27.67
C ASP A 699 -2.98 -2.99 -28.25
N TYR A 700 -2.61 -2.01 -27.42
CA TYR A 700 -1.71 -0.96 -27.86
C TYR A 700 -0.28 -1.47 -28.06
N SER A 701 0.25 -1.28 -29.25
CA SER A 701 1.64 -1.63 -29.57
C SER A 701 2.61 -0.66 -28.90
N GLN A 702 3.25 -1.11 -27.82
CA GLN A 702 4.34 -0.42 -27.12
C GLN A 702 4.00 1.03 -26.70
N ILE A 703 2.80 1.24 -26.18
CA ILE A 703 2.27 2.58 -25.88
C ILE A 703 3.20 3.40 -24.99
N GLU A 704 3.79 2.83 -23.95
CA GLU A 704 4.66 3.56 -23.01
C GLU A 704 5.94 4.06 -23.69
N LEU A 705 6.50 3.30 -24.64
CA LEU A 705 7.68 3.73 -25.43
C LEU A 705 7.32 4.85 -26.43
N ARG A 706 6.12 4.77 -27.02
CA ARG A 706 5.61 5.82 -27.92
C ARG A 706 5.34 7.12 -27.16
N ILE A 707 4.78 7.01 -25.95
CA ILE A 707 4.58 8.17 -25.06
C ILE A 707 5.94 8.75 -24.64
N MET A 708 6.93 7.92 -24.30
CA MET A 708 8.28 8.37 -23.97
C MET A 708 8.91 9.13 -25.16
N ALA A 709 8.81 8.60 -26.38
CA ALA A 709 9.32 9.26 -27.57
C ALA A 709 8.68 10.64 -27.76
N GLN A 710 7.36 10.73 -27.57
CA GLN A 710 6.62 11.99 -27.70
C GLN A 710 6.99 12.99 -26.60
N LEU A 711 7.07 12.56 -25.34
CA LEU A 711 7.35 13.44 -24.19
C LEU A 711 8.82 13.91 -24.16
N SER A 712 9.75 13.04 -24.55
CA SER A 712 11.17 13.39 -24.64
C SER A 712 11.51 14.27 -25.85
N GLY A 713 10.66 14.23 -26.89
CA GLY A 713 10.95 14.90 -28.16
C GLY A 713 12.20 14.35 -28.86
N ASP A 714 12.66 13.14 -28.50
CA ASP A 714 13.85 12.55 -29.12
C ASP A 714 13.58 12.21 -30.58
N GLU A 715 14.23 12.97 -31.48
CA GLU A 715 14.00 12.88 -32.93
C GLU A 715 14.25 11.48 -33.47
N ARG A 716 15.32 10.81 -33.00
CA ARG A 716 15.68 9.47 -33.48
C ARG A 716 14.64 8.43 -33.07
N MET A 717 14.15 8.52 -31.84
CA MET A 717 13.12 7.61 -31.37
C MET A 717 11.77 7.86 -32.07
N ILE A 718 11.45 9.12 -32.35
CA ILE A 718 10.25 9.50 -33.13
C ILE A 718 10.35 8.98 -34.57
N GLU A 719 11.50 9.13 -35.22
CA GLU A 719 11.74 8.63 -36.58
C GLU A 719 11.60 7.12 -36.68
N ASP A 720 12.17 6.36 -35.72
CA ASP A 720 12.06 4.90 -35.68
C ASP A 720 10.59 4.45 -35.63
N PHE A 721 9.77 5.10 -34.78
CA PHE A 721 8.33 4.82 -34.72
C PHE A 721 7.55 5.24 -35.99
N ARG A 722 7.90 6.37 -36.61
CA ARG A 722 7.26 6.82 -37.87
C ARG A 722 7.60 5.92 -39.02
N ALA A 723 8.83 5.39 -39.05
CA ALA A 723 9.26 4.44 -40.07
C ALA A 723 8.67 3.03 -39.91
N GLY A 724 7.94 2.78 -38.78
CA GLY A 724 7.37 1.47 -38.45
C GLY A 724 8.41 0.43 -38.05
N HIS A 725 9.59 0.87 -37.65
CA HIS A 725 10.64 -0.05 -37.22
C HIS A 725 10.27 -0.68 -35.86
N ASP A 726 10.69 -1.94 -35.67
CA ASP A 726 10.71 -2.54 -34.35
C ASP A 726 11.67 -1.75 -33.44
N ILE A 727 11.14 -1.02 -32.47
CA ILE A 727 11.93 -0.10 -31.63
C ILE A 727 13.06 -0.83 -30.88
N HIS A 728 12.87 -2.09 -30.53
CA HIS A 728 13.90 -2.86 -29.83
C HIS A 728 15.03 -3.26 -30.80
N ALA A 729 14.69 -3.59 -32.02
CA ALA A 729 15.68 -3.84 -33.06
C ALA A 729 16.38 -2.53 -33.47
N ALA A 730 15.66 -1.44 -33.63
CA ALA A 730 16.23 -0.12 -33.93
C ALA A 730 17.19 0.37 -32.84
N THR A 731 16.80 0.21 -31.55
CA THR A 731 17.65 0.51 -30.40
C THR A 731 18.92 -0.35 -30.41
N ALA A 732 18.80 -1.66 -30.65
CA ALA A 732 19.95 -2.55 -30.76
C ALA A 732 20.86 -2.16 -31.92
N ALA A 733 20.32 -1.91 -33.12
CA ALA A 733 21.07 -1.48 -34.29
C ALA A 733 21.94 -0.24 -33.99
N ARG A 734 21.34 0.76 -33.32
CA ARG A 734 22.06 2.00 -32.97
C ARG A 734 23.12 1.78 -31.91
N ILE A 735 22.82 1.00 -30.83
CA ILE A 735 23.75 0.72 -29.74
C ILE A 735 24.96 -0.09 -30.22
N TYR A 736 24.71 -1.09 -31.06
CA TYR A 736 25.76 -1.99 -31.57
C TYR A 736 26.35 -1.56 -32.92
N HIS A 737 25.92 -0.39 -33.46
CA HIS A 737 26.40 0.18 -34.73
C HIS A 737 26.28 -0.80 -35.88
N LYS A 738 25.10 -1.43 -36.04
CA LYS A 738 24.76 -2.42 -37.07
C LYS A 738 23.58 -1.93 -37.91
N ASP A 739 23.38 -2.54 -39.06
CA ASP A 739 22.11 -2.41 -39.78
C ASP A 739 21.00 -3.13 -39.01
N ILE A 740 19.77 -2.62 -39.08
CA ILE A 740 18.62 -3.19 -38.37
C ILE A 740 18.33 -4.64 -38.76
N SER A 741 18.63 -4.99 -40.01
CA SER A 741 18.50 -6.35 -40.56
C SER A 741 19.55 -7.34 -40.04
N GLU A 742 20.66 -6.85 -39.47
CA GLU A 742 21.76 -7.61 -38.93
C GLU A 742 21.62 -7.82 -37.41
N VAL A 743 20.60 -7.25 -36.76
CA VAL A 743 20.34 -7.37 -35.33
C VAL A 743 19.92 -8.78 -34.98
N GLY A 744 20.74 -9.46 -34.15
CA GLY A 744 20.47 -10.79 -33.65
C GLY A 744 19.37 -10.80 -32.58
N ARG A 745 18.75 -11.98 -32.37
CA ARG A 745 17.70 -12.17 -31.36
C ARG A 745 18.16 -11.78 -29.94
N ASP A 746 19.39 -12.06 -29.59
CA ASP A 746 19.94 -11.75 -28.27
C ASP A 746 20.16 -10.23 -28.08
N GLU A 747 20.68 -9.55 -29.10
CA GLU A 747 20.85 -8.10 -29.09
C GLU A 747 19.50 -7.39 -28.98
N ARG A 748 18.49 -7.84 -29.76
CA ARG A 748 17.12 -7.32 -29.65
C ARG A 748 16.53 -7.56 -28.25
N ARG A 749 16.74 -8.74 -27.65
CA ARG A 749 16.29 -9.08 -26.29
C ARG A 749 16.95 -8.16 -25.25
N LYS A 750 18.27 -7.94 -25.38
CA LYS A 750 19.03 -7.02 -24.51
C LYS A 750 18.51 -5.59 -24.64
N ALA A 751 18.29 -5.11 -25.87
CA ALA A 751 17.71 -3.78 -26.12
C ALA A 751 16.28 -3.65 -25.58
N LYS A 752 15.46 -4.70 -25.68
CA LYS A 752 14.12 -4.73 -25.05
C LYS A 752 14.19 -4.55 -23.54
N THR A 753 15.10 -5.25 -22.89
CA THR A 753 15.31 -5.15 -21.43
C THR A 753 15.84 -3.77 -21.04
N ALA A 754 16.75 -3.19 -21.86
CA ALA A 754 17.26 -1.84 -21.65
C ALA A 754 16.14 -0.79 -21.86
N ASN A 755 15.37 -0.84 -22.96
CA ASN A 755 14.30 0.11 -23.26
C ASN A 755 13.30 0.24 -22.09
N PHE A 756 12.79 -0.88 -21.60
CA PHE A 756 11.86 -0.86 -20.47
C PHE A 756 12.57 -0.56 -19.16
N GLY A 757 13.73 -1.19 -18.90
CA GLY A 757 14.46 -1.01 -17.65
C GLY A 757 14.87 0.45 -17.42
N ILE A 758 15.43 1.11 -18.43
CA ILE A 758 15.91 2.50 -18.33
C ILE A 758 14.75 3.47 -18.10
N ILE A 759 13.64 3.30 -18.83
CA ILE A 759 12.44 4.13 -18.63
C ILE A 759 11.92 4.01 -17.21
N TYR A 760 11.95 2.80 -16.63
CA TYR A 760 11.56 2.58 -15.23
C TYR A 760 12.66 2.92 -14.21
N GLY A 761 13.76 3.55 -14.65
CA GLY A 761 14.83 4.02 -13.76
C GLY A 761 15.65 2.88 -13.15
N ILE A 762 15.89 1.79 -13.89
CA ILE A 762 16.72 0.68 -13.43
C ILE A 762 18.16 1.14 -13.23
N SER A 763 18.77 0.73 -12.13
CA SER A 763 20.21 0.96 -11.90
C SER A 763 21.06 -0.01 -12.73
N ALA A 764 22.34 0.34 -12.95
CA ALA A 764 23.29 -0.57 -13.60
C ALA A 764 23.40 -1.94 -12.88
N PHE A 765 23.21 -1.93 -11.54
CA PHE A 765 23.14 -3.17 -10.76
C PHE A 765 21.90 -4.03 -11.12
N GLY A 766 20.72 -3.41 -11.11
CA GLY A 766 19.48 -4.13 -11.44
C GLY A 766 19.41 -4.59 -12.90
N LEU A 767 20.01 -3.82 -13.82
CA LEU A 767 20.10 -4.20 -15.23
C LEU A 767 21.08 -5.38 -15.42
N ALA A 768 22.22 -5.37 -14.71
CA ALA A 768 23.19 -6.45 -14.72
C ALA A 768 22.57 -7.78 -14.25
N GLU A 769 21.80 -7.75 -13.15
CA GLU A 769 21.09 -8.94 -12.66
C GLU A 769 20.04 -9.47 -13.65
N ARG A 770 19.22 -8.56 -14.25
CA ARG A 770 18.18 -8.96 -15.20
C ARG A 770 18.71 -9.55 -16.51
N MET A 771 19.87 -9.09 -16.94
CA MET A 771 20.48 -9.50 -18.20
C MET A 771 21.54 -10.57 -18.03
N GLU A 772 21.88 -10.93 -16.79
CA GLU A 772 22.96 -11.87 -16.44
C GLU A 772 24.32 -11.45 -17.03
N VAL A 773 24.60 -10.15 -17.01
CA VAL A 773 25.84 -9.55 -17.51
C VAL A 773 26.63 -8.86 -16.38
N SER A 774 27.86 -8.44 -16.67
CA SER A 774 28.65 -7.68 -15.71
C SER A 774 28.10 -6.28 -15.46
N ARG A 775 28.36 -5.69 -14.27
CA ARG A 775 27.96 -4.30 -13.95
C ARG A 775 28.58 -3.29 -14.93
N THR A 776 29.78 -3.56 -15.43
CA THR A 776 30.45 -2.71 -16.40
C THR A 776 29.70 -2.72 -17.71
N GLU A 777 29.36 -3.90 -18.24
CA GLU A 777 28.57 -4.04 -19.48
C GLU A 777 27.16 -3.40 -19.34
N ALA A 778 26.51 -3.59 -18.19
CA ALA A 778 25.20 -2.94 -17.95
C ALA A 778 25.32 -1.40 -17.92
N ARG A 779 26.40 -0.87 -17.36
CA ARG A 779 26.66 0.59 -17.37
C ARG A 779 26.94 1.10 -18.77
N GLU A 780 27.81 0.41 -19.51
CA GLU A 780 28.11 0.75 -20.91
C GLU A 780 26.85 0.75 -21.79
N LEU A 781 25.94 -0.20 -21.55
CA LEU A 781 24.66 -0.27 -22.24
C LEU A 781 23.75 0.93 -21.90
N ILE A 782 23.67 1.33 -20.63
CA ILE A 782 22.91 2.52 -20.21
C ILE A 782 23.52 3.79 -20.82
N ASP A 783 24.83 3.93 -20.78
CA ASP A 783 25.53 5.10 -21.33
C ASP A 783 25.35 5.18 -22.85
N SER A 784 25.42 4.04 -23.56
CA SER A 784 25.18 3.94 -25.00
C SER A 784 23.71 4.24 -25.35
N TYR A 785 22.77 3.81 -24.54
CA TYR A 785 21.36 4.13 -24.68
C TYR A 785 21.11 5.64 -24.61
N PHE A 786 21.64 6.32 -23.61
CA PHE A 786 21.51 7.76 -23.46
C PHE A 786 22.33 8.58 -24.48
N ALA A 787 23.42 8.03 -25.03
CA ALA A 787 24.10 8.62 -26.17
C ALA A 787 23.27 8.47 -27.46
N THR A 788 22.52 7.39 -27.58
CA THR A 788 21.62 7.14 -28.71
C THR A 788 20.37 8.03 -28.63
N TYR A 789 19.77 8.15 -27.45
CA TYR A 789 18.54 8.90 -27.20
C TYR A 789 18.76 10.00 -26.13
N PRO A 790 19.46 11.09 -26.48
CA PRO A 790 19.79 12.17 -25.54
C PRO A 790 18.55 12.90 -25.03
N GLY A 791 17.48 13.01 -25.85
CA GLY A 791 16.21 13.60 -25.43
C GLY A 791 15.53 12.85 -24.30
N VAL A 792 15.66 11.53 -24.25
CA VAL A 792 15.13 10.71 -23.16
C VAL A 792 15.84 11.05 -21.85
N LYS A 793 17.19 11.19 -21.87
CA LYS A 793 17.97 11.59 -20.68
C LYS A 793 17.56 12.96 -20.15
N GLU A 794 17.40 13.92 -21.06
CA GLU A 794 16.98 15.28 -20.71
C GLU A 794 15.57 15.31 -20.11
N TYR A 795 14.62 14.58 -20.72
CA TYR A 795 13.27 14.43 -20.21
C TYR A 795 13.26 13.86 -18.79
N MET A 796 14.02 12.80 -18.52
CA MET A 796 14.11 12.17 -17.19
C MET A 796 14.64 13.16 -16.15
N ALA A 797 15.71 13.88 -16.47
CA ALA A 797 16.28 14.89 -15.57
C ALA A 797 15.28 16.02 -15.30
N LYS A 798 14.64 16.56 -16.34
CA LYS A 798 13.63 17.62 -16.23
C LYS A 798 12.40 17.20 -15.43
N SER A 799 11.94 15.95 -15.61
CA SER A 799 10.79 15.43 -14.85
C SER A 799 11.07 15.42 -13.35
N VAL A 800 12.29 15.02 -12.94
CA VAL A 800 12.72 15.04 -11.54
C VAL A 800 12.83 16.48 -11.01
N GLU A 801 13.38 17.40 -11.81
CA GLU A 801 13.49 18.83 -11.45
C GLU A 801 12.12 19.46 -11.24
N VAL A 802 11.19 19.27 -12.17
CA VAL A 802 9.79 19.75 -12.06
C VAL A 802 9.09 19.16 -10.83
N ALA A 803 9.31 17.88 -10.57
CA ALA A 803 8.74 17.23 -9.38
C ALA A 803 9.31 17.82 -8.07
N LYS A 804 10.62 18.13 -8.03
CA LYS A 804 11.25 18.78 -6.88
C LYS A 804 10.73 20.20 -6.63
N GLU A 805 10.44 20.93 -7.69
CA GLU A 805 9.89 22.29 -7.62
C GLU A 805 8.43 22.30 -7.20
N LYS A 806 7.58 21.48 -7.84
CA LYS A 806 6.12 21.50 -7.67
C LYS A 806 5.59 20.56 -6.57
N GLY A 807 6.34 19.54 -6.17
CA GLY A 807 5.88 18.47 -5.29
C GLY A 807 4.94 17.45 -5.95
N TYR A 808 4.68 17.59 -7.24
CA TYR A 808 3.86 16.68 -8.04
C TYR A 808 4.30 16.68 -9.50
N ILE A 809 3.80 15.72 -10.26
CA ILE A 809 3.90 15.62 -11.71
C ILE A 809 2.53 15.43 -12.33
N GLU A 810 2.43 15.66 -13.64
CA GLU A 810 1.18 15.61 -14.39
C GLU A 810 1.31 14.75 -15.66
N THR A 811 0.21 14.07 -16.03
CA THR A 811 0.05 13.51 -17.36
C THR A 811 -0.20 14.61 -18.40
N VAL A 812 -0.16 14.27 -19.67
CA VAL A 812 -0.49 15.23 -20.76
C VAL A 812 -1.95 15.73 -20.69
N PHE A 813 -2.81 15.02 -20.00
CA PHE A 813 -4.21 15.38 -19.80
C PHE A 813 -4.45 16.15 -18.50
N GLY A 814 -3.41 16.34 -17.65
CA GLY A 814 -3.49 17.10 -16.40
C GLY A 814 -3.78 16.26 -15.17
N ARG A 815 -3.75 14.92 -15.25
CA ARG A 815 -3.85 14.07 -14.06
C ARG A 815 -2.60 14.25 -13.21
N ARG A 816 -2.79 14.52 -11.92
CA ARG A 816 -1.69 14.74 -10.96
C ARG A 816 -1.33 13.50 -10.19
N ARG A 817 -0.04 13.37 -9.93
CA ARG A 817 0.50 12.48 -8.91
C ARG A 817 1.41 13.25 -7.97
N TYR A 818 1.09 13.25 -6.69
CA TYR A 818 1.88 13.92 -5.66
C TYR A 818 3.09 13.08 -5.28
N LEU A 819 4.22 13.73 -5.02
CA LEU A 819 5.50 13.10 -4.68
C LEU A 819 6.09 13.76 -3.43
N PRO A 820 5.49 13.57 -2.25
CA PRO A 820 5.93 14.22 -1.02
C PRO A 820 7.38 13.90 -0.66
N ASP A 821 7.86 12.72 -1.06
CA ASP A 821 9.21 12.23 -0.76
C ASP A 821 10.28 12.67 -1.78
N ILE A 822 9.94 13.49 -2.79
CA ILE A 822 10.86 13.86 -3.87
C ILE A 822 12.09 14.64 -3.38
N ASN A 823 11.94 15.37 -2.27
CA ASN A 823 12.99 16.13 -1.61
C ASN A 823 13.51 15.44 -0.32
N SER A 824 13.19 14.15 -0.12
CA SER A 824 13.66 13.40 1.05
C SER A 824 15.19 13.34 1.11
N HIS A 825 15.76 13.52 2.28
CA HIS A 825 17.20 13.34 2.50
C HIS A 825 17.62 11.87 2.40
N ASN A 826 16.70 10.93 2.63
CA ASN A 826 16.96 9.50 2.44
C ASN A 826 17.07 9.17 0.94
N ALA A 827 18.26 8.78 0.49
CA ALA A 827 18.55 8.48 -0.91
C ALA A 827 17.67 7.34 -1.49
N VAL A 828 17.28 6.35 -0.68
CA VAL A 828 16.43 5.23 -1.13
C VAL A 828 15.00 5.71 -1.36
N VAL A 829 14.46 6.48 -0.41
CA VAL A 829 13.11 7.07 -0.49
C VAL A 829 13.04 8.08 -1.62
N ARG A 830 14.00 9.00 -1.67
CA ARG A 830 14.12 9.97 -2.77
C ARG A 830 14.26 9.29 -4.13
N GLY A 831 15.12 8.28 -4.26
CA GLY A 831 15.29 7.52 -5.50
C GLY A 831 14.01 6.80 -5.95
N TYR A 832 13.16 6.37 -5.02
CA TYR A 832 11.83 5.85 -5.36
C TYR A 832 10.90 6.95 -5.90
N ALA A 833 10.87 8.11 -5.25
CA ALA A 833 10.10 9.26 -5.70
C ALA A 833 10.61 9.79 -7.06
N GLU A 834 11.93 9.85 -7.28
CA GLU A 834 12.53 10.25 -8.56
C GLU A 834 12.15 9.29 -9.71
N ARG A 835 12.12 7.97 -9.45
CA ARG A 835 11.61 7.00 -10.44
C ARG A 835 10.13 7.23 -10.74
N ASN A 836 9.32 7.51 -9.73
CA ASN A 836 7.91 7.83 -9.94
C ASN A 836 7.72 9.14 -10.71
N ALA A 837 8.59 10.13 -10.52
CA ALA A 837 8.55 11.39 -11.27
C ALA A 837 8.71 11.18 -12.79
N VAL A 838 9.49 10.18 -13.20
CA VAL A 838 9.67 9.81 -14.60
C VAL A 838 8.53 8.93 -15.12
N ASN A 839 8.15 7.92 -14.33
CA ASN A 839 7.25 6.87 -14.80
C ASN A 839 5.77 7.26 -14.78
N ALA A 840 5.35 8.04 -13.78
CA ALA A 840 3.93 8.32 -13.60
C ALA A 840 3.32 9.16 -14.73
N PRO A 841 4.00 10.14 -15.34
CA PRO A 841 3.48 10.81 -16.53
C PRO A 841 3.24 9.84 -17.69
N ILE A 842 4.13 8.86 -17.88
CA ILE A 842 4.05 7.90 -18.99
C ILE A 842 2.90 6.92 -18.74
N GLN A 843 2.91 6.26 -17.59
CA GLN A 843 1.88 5.28 -17.23
C GLN A 843 0.50 5.92 -17.10
N GLY A 844 0.42 7.12 -16.52
CA GLY A 844 -0.83 7.84 -16.38
C GLY A 844 -1.37 8.32 -17.73
N THR A 845 -0.50 8.78 -18.62
CA THR A 845 -0.91 9.15 -19.98
C THR A 845 -1.42 7.92 -20.76
N ALA A 846 -0.75 6.77 -20.65
CA ALA A 846 -1.23 5.52 -21.25
C ALA A 846 -2.63 5.13 -20.71
N ALA A 847 -2.83 5.25 -19.39
CA ALA A 847 -4.13 4.99 -18.77
C ALA A 847 -5.21 5.97 -19.24
N ASP A 848 -4.89 7.25 -19.40
CA ASP A 848 -5.82 8.25 -19.90
C ASP A 848 -6.18 8.00 -21.38
N ILE A 849 -5.21 7.58 -22.20
CA ILE A 849 -5.43 7.26 -23.63
C ILE A 849 -6.40 6.09 -23.79
N ILE A 850 -6.19 4.98 -23.07
CA ILE A 850 -7.08 3.81 -23.20
C ILE A 850 -8.49 4.13 -22.67
N LYS A 851 -8.62 4.92 -21.60
CA LYS A 851 -9.91 5.39 -21.10
C LYS A 851 -10.66 6.23 -22.13
N LEU A 852 -9.98 7.14 -22.81
CA LEU A 852 -10.54 7.94 -23.89
C LEU A 852 -10.98 7.06 -25.06
N ALA A 853 -10.17 6.07 -25.45
CA ALA A 853 -10.53 5.11 -26.48
C ALA A 853 -11.80 4.33 -26.11
N MET A 854 -11.89 3.83 -24.87
CA MET A 854 -13.07 3.11 -24.37
C MET A 854 -14.35 3.95 -24.47
N VAL A 855 -14.29 5.21 -24.04
CA VAL A 855 -15.44 6.15 -24.14
C VAL A 855 -15.87 6.39 -25.58
N ARG A 856 -14.91 6.57 -26.50
CA ARG A 856 -15.20 6.83 -27.91
C ARG A 856 -15.74 5.59 -28.60
N ILE A 857 -15.18 4.42 -28.33
CA ILE A 857 -15.66 3.14 -28.88
C ILE A 857 -17.09 2.88 -28.43
N ASP A 858 -17.40 3.01 -27.14
CA ASP A 858 -18.76 2.77 -26.63
C ASP A 858 -19.77 3.73 -27.24
N ARG A 859 -19.42 5.02 -27.37
CA ARG A 859 -20.26 6.03 -28.04
C ARG A 859 -20.51 5.67 -29.50
N ARG A 860 -19.47 5.27 -30.24
CA ARG A 860 -19.62 4.85 -31.65
C ARG A 860 -20.49 3.61 -31.78
N PHE A 861 -20.36 2.67 -30.85
CA PHE A 861 -21.22 1.49 -30.84
C PHE A 861 -22.70 1.88 -30.65
N GLU A 862 -23.00 2.82 -29.75
CA GLU A 862 -24.36 3.32 -29.55
C GLU A 862 -24.88 4.09 -30.79
N GLU A 863 -24.10 5.01 -31.35
CA GLU A 863 -24.47 5.82 -32.51
C GLU A 863 -24.72 4.96 -33.78
N GLU A 864 -23.95 3.90 -33.96
CA GLU A 864 -24.05 3.01 -35.13
C GLU A 864 -24.94 1.79 -34.90
N GLY A 865 -25.50 1.62 -33.69
CA GLY A 865 -26.36 0.49 -33.34
C GLY A 865 -25.62 -0.86 -33.33
N ILE A 866 -24.31 -0.86 -33.02
CA ILE A 866 -23.48 -2.06 -32.92
C ILE A 866 -23.87 -2.85 -31.67
N LYS A 867 -24.02 -4.16 -31.81
CA LYS A 867 -24.40 -5.09 -30.73
C LYS A 867 -23.19 -5.69 -30.01
N ALA A 868 -21.99 -5.54 -30.57
CA ALA A 868 -20.76 -5.98 -29.92
C ALA A 868 -20.64 -5.42 -28.52
N LYS A 869 -20.08 -6.21 -27.60
CA LYS A 869 -19.93 -5.87 -26.18
C LYS A 869 -18.46 -5.75 -25.82
N MET A 870 -18.06 -4.62 -25.26
CA MET A 870 -16.79 -4.51 -24.54
C MET A 870 -16.94 -5.28 -23.23
N ILE A 871 -16.03 -6.24 -22.94
CA ILE A 871 -16.17 -7.17 -21.80
C ILE A 871 -15.02 -7.09 -20.81
N LEU A 872 -13.79 -6.84 -21.26
CA LEU A 872 -12.60 -6.74 -20.39
C LEU A 872 -11.70 -5.61 -20.84
N GLN A 873 -11.03 -5.03 -19.85
CA GLN A 873 -9.86 -4.16 -20.02
C GLN A 873 -8.72 -4.72 -19.18
N VAL A 874 -7.57 -5.01 -19.81
CA VAL A 874 -6.41 -5.61 -19.13
C VAL A 874 -5.16 -4.87 -19.57
N HIS A 875 -4.59 -4.03 -18.67
CA HIS A 875 -3.44 -3.16 -18.95
C HIS A 875 -3.69 -2.19 -20.11
N ASP A 876 -3.19 -2.47 -21.29
CA ASP A 876 -3.32 -1.73 -22.54
C ASP A 876 -4.18 -2.45 -23.59
N GLU A 877 -4.85 -3.52 -23.20
CA GLU A 877 -5.70 -4.40 -24.02
C GLU A 877 -7.19 -4.18 -23.73
N LEU A 878 -8.00 -4.14 -24.79
CA LEU A 878 -9.46 -4.15 -24.77
C LEU A 878 -9.99 -5.44 -25.41
N ASN A 879 -10.94 -6.09 -24.74
CA ASN A 879 -11.54 -7.34 -25.19
C ASN A 879 -13.03 -7.20 -25.42
N PHE A 880 -13.53 -7.84 -26.48
CA PHE A 880 -14.89 -7.73 -26.95
C PHE A 880 -15.50 -9.10 -27.29
N SER A 881 -16.78 -9.22 -27.06
CA SER A 881 -17.65 -10.27 -27.65
C SER A 881 -18.39 -9.68 -28.84
N VAL A 882 -18.10 -10.14 -30.07
CA VAL A 882 -18.53 -9.50 -31.29
C VAL A 882 -19.37 -10.46 -32.14
N PRO A 883 -20.62 -10.13 -32.47
CA PRO A 883 -21.40 -10.87 -33.49
C PRO A 883 -20.62 -11.01 -34.79
N GLN A 884 -20.60 -12.19 -35.37
CA GLN A 884 -19.75 -12.49 -36.52
C GLN A 884 -20.01 -11.55 -37.71
N GLU A 885 -21.24 -11.12 -37.91
CA GLU A 885 -21.63 -10.16 -38.95
C GLU A 885 -21.11 -8.74 -38.74
N GLU A 886 -20.81 -8.36 -37.50
CA GLU A 886 -20.32 -7.02 -37.13
C GLU A 886 -18.78 -6.94 -37.05
N LEU A 887 -18.06 -8.08 -37.10
CA LEU A 887 -16.63 -8.18 -36.79
C LEU A 887 -15.75 -7.20 -37.58
N SER A 888 -15.96 -7.13 -38.91
CA SER A 888 -15.18 -6.20 -39.77
C SER A 888 -15.44 -4.74 -39.39
N ARG A 889 -16.69 -4.39 -39.06
CA ARG A 889 -17.04 -3.01 -38.70
C ARG A 889 -16.49 -2.66 -37.32
N VAL A 890 -16.63 -3.55 -36.32
CA VAL A 890 -16.10 -3.37 -34.98
C VAL A 890 -14.58 -3.22 -35.01
N LYS A 891 -13.89 -4.06 -35.77
CA LYS A 891 -12.43 -3.97 -35.94
C LYS A 891 -12.03 -2.60 -36.47
N ALA A 892 -12.70 -2.09 -37.48
CA ALA A 892 -12.40 -0.76 -38.05
C ALA A 892 -12.62 0.35 -37.00
N ILE A 893 -13.75 0.32 -36.29
CA ILE A 893 -14.04 1.32 -35.24
C ILE A 893 -13.02 1.27 -34.13
N VAL A 894 -12.71 0.09 -33.58
CA VAL A 894 -11.80 -0.07 -32.45
C VAL A 894 -10.39 0.42 -32.81
N ILE A 895 -9.86 0.01 -33.95
CA ILE A 895 -8.55 0.48 -34.42
C ILE A 895 -8.56 1.99 -34.57
N GLU A 896 -9.55 2.55 -35.28
CA GLU A 896 -9.65 3.99 -35.52
C GLU A 896 -9.66 4.79 -34.20
N GLU A 897 -10.50 4.41 -33.23
CA GLU A 897 -10.64 5.13 -31.97
C GLU A 897 -9.44 4.94 -31.04
N MET A 898 -8.82 3.76 -31.02
CA MET A 898 -7.58 3.54 -30.26
C MET A 898 -6.42 4.36 -30.85
N GLU A 899 -6.19 4.29 -32.14
CA GLU A 899 -5.07 5.00 -32.78
C GLU A 899 -5.23 6.52 -32.77
N ASN A 900 -6.46 7.03 -32.76
CA ASN A 900 -6.78 8.46 -32.72
C ASN A 900 -7.12 8.98 -31.31
N ALA A 901 -7.00 8.16 -30.26
CA ALA A 901 -7.31 8.59 -28.91
C ALA A 901 -6.48 9.81 -28.45
N TRP A 902 -5.23 9.89 -28.92
CA TRP A 902 -4.33 11.02 -28.72
C TRP A 902 -3.59 11.36 -30.00
N LYS A 903 -3.86 12.55 -30.56
CA LYS A 903 -3.22 13.02 -31.79
C LYS A 903 -1.88 13.66 -31.52
N VAL A 904 -0.80 12.98 -31.89
CA VAL A 904 0.58 13.38 -31.64
C VAL A 904 1.50 13.01 -32.80
N ASN A 905 2.77 13.42 -32.69
CA ASN A 905 3.76 13.17 -33.75
C ASN A 905 4.18 11.69 -33.86
N VAL A 906 4.08 10.93 -32.80
CA VAL A 906 4.36 9.49 -32.77
C VAL A 906 3.04 8.73 -32.94
N PRO A 907 2.84 7.99 -34.05
CA PRO A 907 1.59 7.28 -34.26
C PRO A 907 1.33 6.26 -33.18
N LEU A 908 0.11 6.24 -32.64
CA LEU A 908 -0.36 5.12 -31.81
C LEU A 908 -0.79 4.01 -32.77
N LEU A 909 -0.49 2.77 -32.43
CA LEU A 909 -0.88 1.59 -33.19
C LEU A 909 -1.58 0.59 -32.28
N ALA A 910 -2.65 -0.01 -32.80
CA ALA A 910 -3.41 -1.06 -32.13
C ALA A 910 -3.24 -2.39 -32.88
N ASP A 911 -2.62 -3.36 -32.23
CA ASP A 911 -2.54 -4.74 -32.72
C ASP A 911 -3.85 -5.46 -32.36
N CYS A 912 -4.44 -6.18 -33.31
CA CYS A 912 -5.73 -6.82 -33.12
C CYS A 912 -5.67 -8.30 -33.50
N GLY A 913 -6.39 -9.10 -32.72
CA GLY A 913 -6.58 -10.52 -32.99
C GLY A 913 -8.03 -10.95 -32.77
N GLU A 914 -8.40 -12.08 -33.38
CA GLU A 914 -9.71 -12.66 -33.31
C GLU A 914 -9.62 -14.18 -33.13
N GLY A 915 -10.52 -14.77 -32.37
CA GLY A 915 -10.50 -16.20 -32.08
C GLY A 915 -11.75 -16.70 -31.39
N LYS A 916 -11.75 -17.97 -31.05
CA LYS A 916 -12.83 -18.61 -30.31
C LYS A 916 -12.73 -18.36 -28.80
N ASN A 917 -11.61 -17.89 -28.33
CA ASN A 917 -11.33 -17.61 -26.94
C ASN A 917 -10.24 -16.52 -26.82
N TRP A 918 -10.01 -16.07 -25.62
CA TRP A 918 -9.03 -15.01 -25.36
C TRP A 918 -7.59 -15.39 -25.78
N LEU A 919 -7.20 -16.66 -25.62
CA LEU A 919 -5.85 -17.08 -26.01
C LEU A 919 -5.61 -17.01 -27.53
N GLU A 920 -6.60 -17.39 -28.31
CA GLU A 920 -6.53 -17.35 -29.78
C GLU A 920 -6.55 -15.92 -30.32
N ALA A 921 -7.23 -15.01 -29.60
CA ALA A 921 -7.39 -13.62 -29.99
C ALA A 921 -6.23 -12.71 -29.58
N HIS A 922 -5.26 -13.22 -28.74
CA HIS A 922 -4.17 -12.38 -28.18
C HIS A 922 -2.80 -12.65 -28.82
#